data_23a9350d4dea5399361abf2c144ea6f2
#
_entry.id   23a9350d4dea5399361abf2c144ea6f2
#
_cell.length_a   1.000
_cell.length_b   1.000
_cell.length_c   1.000
_cell.angle_alpha   90.00
_cell.angle_beta   90.00
_cell.angle_gamma   90.00
#
_symmetry.space_group_name_H-M   'P 1'
#
loop_
_entity.id
_entity.type
_entity.pdbx_description
1 polymer ?
#
loop_
_entity_poly.entity_id
_entity_poly.type
_entity_poly.pdbx_seq_one_letter_code
_entity_poly.pdbx_strand_id
1 'polypeptide(L)'
;MSPVSRRAVLRTIPLAAVLGAGLAACSSDGSSSALSSASASASPSAGVDLGTTDTSLALSTKAWQYDSDNDVYYQMGLEYGSSIQDSSYETLSVFVPGGYVTATDNGDDTYTLAVDASGTAGDYQASTAPMVLPVNTPGYAAQQPLTEYSYDTIQSYMEAGLVYVHAGLRGKDSTTDSAAGNAPWGVTDLKAAIRYLRYNADSLPGDADQVYVFGHSGGGAQSAVAGASGDSSLYEPYLKAIGAAGTATDGSTLSDAVAGAMCWCPITSLDEANAAYEWNMGQFASSDTRAGGTWTAEYSKNLAEAFPDFVNGLGLKDSDGQALSLSESDDGVYLAGTYYEHLIGVIEDSLNTFIENTTFPYTPSSTEMAGMDTSGGAPSGSAPSGSAPSDSGSAPSGTAPSGAPDDSSSSSSSSSDSSSGSAPSGSAPSDSSSSSSGSSTTYDTLDDYIDYLNSDSTWVTYDSSTKKATVTSLSGFVTSQKSPTKDVGALDGVDRGETENTVMGVGSTALHFSQISRDVIADNEDAYAKISDWSDDYASSEYDSDFEEEDSVGETPLTREHMYNPLYFLVDGQDGYAASTVAPSWRIRTGIMQGDTATTTEMNLALALGMLDKEVDFETVWGQGHTMAEVTGDGETNFIAWVKERATA
;
A
#
# COMPACT_ATOMS: atom_id res chain seq x y z
N MET A 1 3.54 -49.32 -20.39
CA MET A 1 4.29 -48.26 -21.04
C MET A 1 4.67 -47.33 -19.91
N SER A 2 5.96 -47.22 -19.64
CA SER A 2 6.48 -46.55 -18.44
C SER A 2 6.38 -45.03 -18.56
N PRO A 3 6.15 -44.28 -17.45
CA PRO A 3 6.13 -42.82 -17.48
C PRO A 3 7.55 -42.26 -17.60
N VAL A 4 7.71 -41.27 -18.45
CA VAL A 4 8.96 -40.54 -18.69
C VAL A 4 9.08 -39.47 -17.60
N SER A 5 10.09 -39.61 -16.77
CA SER A 5 10.52 -38.62 -15.78
C SER A 5 11.04 -37.37 -16.48
N ARG A 6 10.41 -36.21 -16.29
CA ARG A 6 10.94 -34.90 -16.70
C ARG A 6 11.88 -34.41 -15.60
N ARG A 7 13.18 -34.41 -15.91
CA ARG A 7 14.19 -33.73 -15.09
C ARG A 7 14.14 -32.24 -15.39
N ALA A 8 13.89 -31.44 -14.38
CA ALA A 8 14.11 -30.00 -14.41
C ALA A 8 15.60 -29.73 -14.66
N VAL A 9 15.88 -28.92 -15.66
CA VAL A 9 17.21 -28.40 -15.96
C VAL A 9 17.30 -27.01 -15.36
N LEU A 10 17.94 -26.90 -14.21
CA LEU A 10 18.40 -25.60 -13.72
C LEU A 10 19.38 -25.00 -14.72
N ARG A 11 19.01 -23.92 -15.36
CA ARG A 11 19.93 -23.04 -16.09
C ARG A 11 20.42 -21.97 -15.13
N THR A 12 21.66 -22.11 -14.67
CA THR A 12 22.40 -21.04 -14.02
C THR A 12 22.79 -19.99 -15.07
N ILE A 13 22.31 -18.78 -14.88
CA ILE A 13 22.74 -17.59 -15.65
C ILE A 13 24.09 -17.13 -15.08
N PRO A 14 25.14 -16.91 -15.88
CA PRO A 14 26.41 -16.46 -15.36
C PRO A 14 26.40 -14.94 -15.12
N LEU A 15 26.57 -14.55 -13.88
CA LEU A 15 26.83 -13.18 -13.43
C LEU A 15 28.18 -12.73 -13.98
N ALA A 16 28.25 -11.66 -14.76
CA ALA A 16 29.46 -11.03 -15.19
C ALA A 16 29.97 -10.08 -14.10
N ALA A 17 30.91 -10.56 -13.30
CA ALA A 17 31.62 -9.73 -12.33
C ALA A 17 32.69 -8.88 -13.01
N VAL A 18 32.62 -7.56 -12.87
CA VAL A 18 33.71 -6.63 -13.17
C VAL A 18 34.63 -6.54 -11.95
N LEU A 19 35.80 -7.15 -12.05
CA LEU A 19 36.87 -7.10 -11.04
C LEU A 19 37.73 -5.87 -11.24
N GLY A 20 37.71 -4.96 -10.27
CA GLY A 20 38.76 -3.95 -10.07
C GLY A 20 39.85 -4.51 -9.14
N ALA A 21 41.07 -4.61 -9.67
CA ALA A 21 42.22 -5.18 -8.98
C ALA A 21 42.87 -4.21 -7.98
N GLY A 22 43.16 -4.69 -6.78
CA GLY A 22 44.10 -4.05 -5.84
C GLY A 22 44.82 -5.11 -5.02
N LEU A 23 46.10 -5.28 -5.34
CA LEU A 23 47.05 -6.21 -4.72
C LEU A 23 47.51 -5.77 -3.34
N ALA A 24 47.60 -6.68 -2.41
CA ALA A 24 48.76 -6.82 -1.51
C ALA A 24 48.76 -8.13 -0.72
N ALA A 25 49.90 -8.71 -0.54
CA ALA A 25 50.26 -10.08 -0.27
C ALA A 25 50.53 -10.41 1.21
N CYS A 26 50.54 -11.76 1.49
CA CYS A 26 51.28 -12.52 2.50
C CYS A 26 50.75 -12.44 3.97
N SER A 27 50.62 -13.50 4.71
CA SER A 27 51.25 -14.84 4.82
C SER A 27 50.52 -15.67 5.90
N SER A 28 50.64 -16.99 5.77
CA SER A 28 50.29 -18.11 6.64
C SER A 28 50.36 -17.94 8.15
N ASP A 29 49.38 -18.48 8.94
CA ASP A 29 49.57 -19.69 9.77
C ASP A 29 48.26 -20.08 10.45
N GLY A 30 48.04 -21.38 10.58
CA GLY A 30 46.81 -21.97 11.08
C GLY A 30 46.66 -21.94 12.61
N SER A 31 45.43 -21.93 13.03
CA SER A 31 44.97 -22.58 14.27
C SER A 31 43.44 -22.62 14.30
N SER A 32 42.93 -23.82 14.53
CA SER A 32 41.52 -24.09 14.82
C SER A 32 41.06 -23.39 16.09
N SER A 33 39.95 -22.66 16.02
CA SER A 33 39.16 -22.33 17.22
C SER A 33 37.69 -22.03 16.86
N ALA A 34 36.88 -22.77 17.55
CA ALA A 34 35.48 -22.57 17.95
C ALA A 34 34.69 -21.43 17.29
N LEU A 35 33.60 -21.81 16.60
CA LEU A 35 32.47 -20.98 16.24
C LEU A 35 31.84 -20.42 17.54
N SER A 36 32.14 -19.20 17.87
CA SER A 36 31.31 -18.38 18.75
C SER A 36 30.33 -17.62 17.88
N SER A 37 29.05 -17.92 18.04
CA SER A 37 27.94 -17.12 17.52
C SER A 37 28.06 -15.70 18.09
N ALA A 38 28.62 -14.80 17.32
CA ALA A 38 28.51 -13.37 17.57
C ALA A 38 27.21 -12.92 16.89
N SER A 39 26.21 -12.60 17.71
CA SER A 39 25.12 -11.73 17.29
C SER A 39 25.74 -10.42 16.79
N ALA A 40 25.79 -10.25 15.49
CA ALA A 40 26.09 -8.94 14.90
C ALA A 40 24.84 -8.08 15.14
N SER A 41 24.88 -7.24 16.17
CA SER A 41 24.02 -6.07 16.20
C SER A 41 24.42 -5.23 14.98
N ALA A 42 23.56 -5.23 13.97
CA ALA A 42 23.71 -4.33 12.85
C ALA A 42 23.70 -2.90 13.41
N SER A 43 24.79 -2.17 13.19
CA SER A 43 24.79 -0.72 13.41
C SER A 43 23.72 -0.14 12.50
N PRO A 44 22.93 0.87 12.94
CA PRO A 44 21.98 1.52 12.06
C PRO A 44 22.70 1.97 10.78
N SER A 45 22.10 1.69 9.65
CA SER A 45 22.60 2.12 8.35
C SER A 45 22.72 3.65 8.42
N ALA A 46 23.86 4.20 8.02
CA ALA A 46 23.97 5.64 7.87
C ALA A 46 23.01 6.05 6.76
N GLY A 47 22.14 7.05 7.01
CA GLY A 47 21.18 7.54 6.03
C GLY A 47 21.82 7.84 4.67
N VAL A 48 21.03 7.84 3.61
CA VAL A 48 21.49 8.13 2.24
C VAL A 48 22.06 9.55 2.16
N ASP A 49 23.29 9.69 1.66
CA ASP A 49 23.96 10.99 1.50
C ASP A 49 23.41 11.76 0.29
N LEU A 50 22.49 12.67 0.53
CA LEU A 50 21.94 13.59 -0.49
C LEU A 50 22.73 14.90 -0.60
N GLY A 51 23.81 15.07 0.17
CA GLY A 51 24.59 16.32 0.26
C GLY A 51 23.99 17.32 1.25
N THR A 52 24.49 18.56 1.18
CA THR A 52 24.06 19.64 2.10
C THR A 52 22.63 20.07 1.81
N THR A 53 21.80 20.13 2.86
CA THR A 53 20.42 20.62 2.77
C THR A 53 20.36 22.08 2.35
N ASP A 54 19.43 22.41 1.43
CA ASP A 54 19.12 23.79 1.08
C ASP A 54 18.48 24.52 2.26
N THR A 55 18.98 25.70 2.58
CA THR A 55 18.46 26.50 3.69
C THR A 55 17.05 27.03 3.48
N SER A 56 16.51 26.95 2.25
CA SER A 56 15.09 27.26 1.96
C SER A 56 14.13 26.34 2.69
N LEU A 57 14.58 25.11 3.03
CA LEU A 57 13.80 24.13 3.79
C LEU A 57 13.74 24.44 5.30
N ALA A 58 14.41 25.47 5.79
CA ALA A 58 14.35 25.85 7.18
C ALA A 58 12.96 26.42 7.55
N LEU A 59 12.33 25.79 8.55
CA LEU A 59 11.03 26.20 9.08
C LEU A 59 11.12 27.61 9.68
N SER A 60 10.18 28.47 9.34
CA SER A 60 10.08 29.79 9.98
C SER A 60 9.47 29.67 11.37
N THR A 61 10.25 29.95 12.40
CA THR A 61 9.71 30.01 13.76
C THR A 61 8.75 31.19 14.02
N LYS A 62 8.58 32.10 13.03
CA LYS A 62 7.79 33.33 13.15
C LYS A 62 6.48 33.31 12.35
N ALA A 63 6.17 32.21 11.67
CA ALA A 63 5.03 32.13 10.77
C ALA A 63 3.93 31.19 11.27
N TRP A 64 3.88 30.96 12.58
CA TRP A 64 2.89 30.08 13.16
C TRP A 64 1.52 30.76 13.27
N GLN A 65 0.47 30.02 12.99
CA GLN A 65 -0.92 30.41 13.25
C GLN A 65 -1.39 29.75 14.55
N TYR A 66 -2.47 30.27 15.14
CA TYR A 66 -2.95 29.80 16.43
C TYR A 66 -4.46 29.70 16.49
N ASP A 67 -4.96 28.53 16.83
CA ASP A 67 -6.33 28.31 17.26
C ASP A 67 -6.43 28.46 18.78
N SER A 68 -6.98 29.60 19.21
CA SER A 68 -7.10 29.92 20.63
C SER A 68 -8.21 29.15 21.35
N ASP A 69 -9.15 28.57 20.63
CA ASP A 69 -10.26 27.82 21.22
C ASP A 69 -9.82 26.40 21.61
N ASN A 70 -8.86 25.84 20.85
CA ASN A 70 -8.38 24.49 21.02
C ASN A 70 -6.89 24.39 21.44
N ASP A 71 -6.22 25.52 21.63
CA ASP A 71 -4.80 25.61 22.01
C ASP A 71 -3.88 24.83 21.06
N VAL A 72 -4.01 25.09 19.74
CA VAL A 72 -3.22 24.43 18.69
C VAL A 72 -2.47 25.48 17.87
N TYR A 73 -1.15 25.30 17.74
CA TYR A 73 -0.34 26.05 16.77
C TYR A 73 -0.13 25.24 15.50
N TYR A 74 -0.11 25.91 14.34
CA TYR A 74 0.05 25.22 13.07
C TYR A 74 0.75 26.07 12.02
N GLN A 75 1.43 25.39 11.08
CA GLN A 75 1.87 25.95 9.80
C GLN A 75 1.43 25.01 8.68
N MET A 76 1.05 25.60 7.55
CA MET A 76 0.55 24.90 6.38
C MET A 76 1.29 25.32 5.12
N GLY A 77 1.31 24.46 4.09
CA GLY A 77 1.93 24.77 2.81
C GLY A 77 3.47 24.83 2.86
N LEU A 78 4.09 24.05 3.73
CA LEU A 78 5.54 23.95 3.88
C LEU A 78 6.11 23.00 2.82
N GLU A 79 6.91 23.51 1.90
CA GLU A 79 7.60 22.68 0.88
C GLU A 79 8.65 21.81 1.56
N TYR A 80 8.59 20.48 1.34
CA TYR A 80 9.54 19.51 1.92
C TYR A 80 10.71 19.15 0.99
N GLY A 81 10.75 19.74 -0.20
CA GLY A 81 11.84 19.66 -1.18
C GLY A 81 12.20 21.04 -1.73
N SER A 82 13.48 21.29 -1.98
CA SER A 82 13.96 22.57 -2.54
C SER A 82 13.81 22.66 -4.07
N SER A 83 13.40 21.55 -4.71
CA SER A 83 13.23 21.40 -6.15
C SER A 83 11.97 20.62 -6.47
N ILE A 84 10.87 20.97 -5.79
CA ILE A 84 9.56 20.31 -5.97
C ILE A 84 9.13 20.35 -7.44
N GLN A 85 8.46 19.30 -7.89
CA GLN A 85 8.01 19.13 -9.26
C GLN A 85 6.55 19.53 -9.44
N ASP A 86 5.73 19.32 -8.40
CA ASP A 86 4.31 19.71 -8.40
C ASP A 86 3.92 20.33 -7.06
N SER A 87 3.83 21.67 -7.06
CA SER A 87 3.44 22.46 -5.88
C SER A 87 2.00 22.19 -5.40
N SER A 88 1.21 21.46 -6.17
CA SER A 88 -0.15 21.06 -5.76
C SER A 88 -0.13 19.93 -4.72
N TYR A 89 0.98 19.18 -4.63
CA TYR A 89 1.10 18.01 -3.74
C TYR A 89 2.29 18.14 -2.78
N GLU A 90 3.46 18.59 -3.23
CA GLU A 90 4.73 18.48 -2.51
C GLU A 90 4.88 19.52 -1.37
N THR A 91 3.84 19.65 -0.54
CA THR A 91 3.84 20.47 0.68
C THR A 91 3.27 19.69 1.86
N LEU A 92 3.63 20.12 3.07
CA LEU A 92 3.07 19.55 4.29
C LEU A 92 2.51 20.62 5.24
N SER A 93 1.72 20.16 6.19
CA SER A 93 1.18 20.95 7.30
C SER A 93 1.57 20.30 8.61
N VAL A 94 1.93 21.10 9.62
CA VAL A 94 2.29 20.64 10.96
C VAL A 94 1.36 21.26 11.98
N PHE A 95 0.84 20.44 12.89
CA PHE A 95 -0.07 20.85 13.98
C PHE A 95 0.52 20.38 15.31
N VAL A 96 0.61 21.29 16.26
CA VAL A 96 1.26 21.03 17.55
C VAL A 96 0.38 21.53 18.70
N PRO A 97 0.24 20.73 19.77
CA PRO A 97 -0.42 21.18 21.00
C PRO A 97 0.27 22.41 21.60
N GLY A 98 -0.50 23.42 22.03
CA GLY A 98 0.02 24.65 22.60
C GLY A 98 0.87 24.45 23.86
N GLY A 99 0.59 23.40 24.63
CA GLY A 99 1.35 23.04 25.81
C GLY A 99 2.84 22.72 25.56
N TYR A 100 3.28 22.56 24.32
CA TYR A 100 4.67 22.24 23.95
C TYR A 100 5.52 23.47 23.66
N VAL A 101 4.92 24.65 23.57
CA VAL A 101 5.64 25.83 23.08
C VAL A 101 5.41 27.04 23.96
N THR A 102 6.34 27.98 23.88
CA THR A 102 6.13 29.36 24.33
C THR A 102 5.97 30.25 23.10
N ALA A 103 4.92 31.06 23.09
CA ALA A 103 4.56 31.88 21.94
C ALA A 103 4.67 33.38 22.23
N THR A 104 5.06 34.15 21.21
CA THR A 104 5.00 35.62 21.21
C THR A 104 4.16 36.04 20.03
N ASP A 105 3.10 36.81 20.30
CA ASP A 105 2.24 37.40 19.27
C ASP A 105 3.03 38.46 18.48
N ASN A 106 3.07 38.32 17.16
CA ASN A 106 3.77 39.27 16.27
C ASN A 106 2.90 40.49 15.92
N GLY A 107 1.60 40.46 16.23
CA GLY A 107 0.64 41.54 15.98
C GLY A 107 0.10 41.58 14.54
N ASP A 108 0.23 40.50 13.79
CA ASP A 108 -0.23 40.33 12.40
C ASP A 108 -0.91 38.98 12.18
N ASP A 109 -1.58 38.47 13.22
CA ASP A 109 -2.22 37.15 13.27
C ASP A 109 -1.24 35.98 13.16
N THR A 110 0.06 36.23 13.32
CA THR A 110 1.10 35.17 13.41
C THR A 110 1.80 35.22 14.77
N TYR A 111 2.49 34.10 15.08
CA TYR A 111 3.18 33.90 16.34
C TYR A 111 4.63 33.44 16.10
N THR A 112 5.54 33.94 16.94
CA THR A 112 6.89 33.41 17.05
C THR A 112 6.89 32.34 18.14
N LEU A 113 7.24 31.10 17.78
CA LEU A 113 7.33 29.98 18.72
C LEU A 113 8.77 29.68 19.13
N ALA A 114 8.90 29.26 20.38
CA ALA A 114 10.07 28.56 20.90
C ALA A 114 9.61 27.28 21.60
N VAL A 115 10.25 26.16 21.31
CA VAL A 115 9.95 24.88 21.93
C VAL A 115 10.27 24.93 23.43
N ASP A 116 9.31 24.59 24.28
CA ASP A 116 9.53 24.32 25.69
C ASP A 116 9.72 22.80 25.88
N ALA A 117 10.95 22.32 25.92
CA ALA A 117 11.25 20.91 26.04
C ALA A 117 10.62 20.23 27.27
N SER A 118 10.22 21.02 28.28
CA SER A 118 9.50 20.56 29.48
C SER A 118 7.98 20.74 29.40
N GLY A 119 7.52 21.40 28.35
CA GLY A 119 6.10 21.58 28.08
C GLY A 119 5.40 20.23 27.87
N THR A 120 4.14 20.14 28.30
CA THR A 120 3.40 18.86 28.27
C THR A 120 2.05 19.01 27.59
N ALA A 121 1.65 17.97 26.84
CA ALA A 121 0.30 17.77 26.34
C ALA A 121 -0.01 16.27 26.28
N GLY A 122 -1.25 15.86 26.59
CA GLY A 122 -1.57 14.45 26.74
C GLY A 122 -0.61 13.77 27.74
N ASP A 123 -0.03 12.67 27.32
CA ASP A 123 0.91 11.88 28.14
C ASP A 123 2.40 12.16 27.84
N TYR A 124 2.71 13.16 26.99
CA TYR A 124 4.07 13.41 26.52
C TYR A 124 4.63 14.77 26.93
N GLN A 125 5.93 14.87 26.83
CA GLN A 125 6.66 16.15 26.84
C GLN A 125 6.96 16.57 25.38
N ALA A 126 7.19 17.86 25.18
CA ALA A 126 7.54 18.41 23.87
C ALA A 126 8.76 17.73 23.22
N SER A 127 9.68 17.20 24.00
CA SER A 127 10.88 16.51 23.51
C SER A 127 10.72 15.01 23.24
N THR A 128 9.56 14.43 23.58
CA THR A 128 9.30 12.98 23.45
C THR A 128 7.98 12.68 22.74
N ALA A 129 7.25 13.70 22.33
CA ALA A 129 5.96 13.51 21.66
C ALA A 129 6.15 12.86 20.29
N PRO A 130 5.48 11.74 20.00
CA PRO A 130 5.53 11.13 18.68
C PRO A 130 4.95 12.04 17.60
N MET A 131 5.48 11.91 16.40
CA MET A 131 4.94 12.52 15.18
C MET A 131 4.20 11.48 14.38
N VAL A 132 2.98 11.79 13.90
CA VAL A 132 2.15 10.86 13.15
C VAL A 132 1.80 11.43 11.78
N LEU A 133 1.95 10.60 10.75
CA LEU A 133 1.73 10.96 9.35
C LEU A 133 0.72 9.98 8.72
N PRO A 134 -0.49 10.44 8.37
CA PRO A 134 -1.42 9.64 7.59
C PRO A 134 -0.94 9.49 6.14
N VAL A 135 -1.13 8.30 5.58
CA VAL A 135 -0.95 7.98 4.17
C VAL A 135 -2.30 7.56 3.62
N ASN A 136 -3.06 8.53 3.14
CA ASN A 136 -4.41 8.33 2.63
C ASN A 136 -4.41 8.38 1.10
N THR A 137 -3.95 7.30 0.48
CA THR A 137 -3.74 7.15 -0.96
C THR A 137 -4.49 5.92 -1.51
N PRO A 138 -5.83 5.90 -1.45
CA PRO A 138 -6.63 4.76 -1.91
C PRO A 138 -6.35 4.48 -3.39
N GLY A 139 -6.12 3.21 -3.75
CA GLY A 139 -5.74 2.83 -5.11
C GLY A 139 -4.48 3.57 -5.60
N TYR A 140 -3.58 3.95 -4.69
CA TYR A 140 -2.37 4.74 -4.94
C TYR A 140 -2.63 6.10 -5.59
N ALA A 141 -3.81 6.66 -5.39
CA ALA A 141 -4.12 8.04 -5.77
C ALA A 141 -3.30 9.03 -4.94
N ALA A 142 -3.18 10.26 -5.44
CA ALA A 142 -2.46 11.30 -4.72
C ALA A 142 -3.19 11.72 -3.43
N GLN A 143 -2.44 12.01 -2.38
CA GLN A 143 -2.93 12.68 -1.18
C GLN A 143 -2.78 14.19 -1.33
N GLN A 144 -3.89 14.91 -1.30
CA GLN A 144 -3.85 16.37 -1.34
C GLN A 144 -3.28 16.94 -0.03
N PRO A 145 -2.44 17.99 -0.08
CA PRO A 145 -2.10 18.74 1.12
C PRO A 145 -3.34 19.46 1.67
N LEU A 146 -3.37 19.72 2.97
CA LEU A 146 -4.44 20.49 3.57
C LEU A 146 -4.38 21.95 3.10
N THR A 147 -5.50 22.48 2.66
CA THR A 147 -5.63 23.89 2.19
C THR A 147 -6.27 24.81 3.22
N GLU A 148 -6.89 24.24 4.25
CA GLU A 148 -7.52 24.97 5.35
C GLU A 148 -7.34 24.22 6.68
N TYR A 149 -7.33 24.96 7.75
CA TYR A 149 -7.30 24.42 9.10
C TYR A 149 -8.66 23.87 9.51
N SER A 150 -8.68 22.67 10.07
CA SER A 150 -9.88 22.05 10.68
C SER A 150 -9.47 21.31 11.95
N TYR A 151 -9.99 21.75 13.10
CA TYR A 151 -9.72 21.05 14.36
C TYR A 151 -10.35 19.67 14.38
N ASP A 152 -11.53 19.49 13.82
CA ASP A 152 -12.24 18.21 13.78
C ASP A 152 -11.38 17.11 13.12
N THR A 153 -10.51 17.47 12.17
CA THR A 153 -9.61 16.53 11.49
C THR A 153 -8.46 16.04 12.38
N ILE A 154 -8.05 16.83 13.36
CA ILE A 154 -6.83 16.58 14.15
C ILE A 154 -7.10 16.40 15.65
N GLN A 155 -8.35 16.54 16.07
CA GLN A 155 -8.75 16.59 17.48
C GLN A 155 -8.18 15.44 18.30
N SER A 156 -8.39 14.20 17.88
CA SER A 156 -7.97 13.01 18.62
C SER A 156 -6.46 12.96 18.83
N TYR A 157 -5.69 13.39 17.83
CA TYR A 157 -4.23 13.44 17.89
C TYR A 157 -3.75 14.54 18.83
N MET A 158 -4.38 15.74 18.77
CA MET A 158 -4.04 16.87 19.64
C MET A 158 -4.37 16.54 21.10
N GLU A 159 -5.54 15.96 21.37
CA GLU A 159 -5.96 15.52 22.72
C GLU A 159 -5.04 14.41 23.27
N ALA A 160 -4.53 13.55 22.41
CA ALA A 160 -3.54 12.53 22.78
C ALA A 160 -2.12 13.10 23.00
N GLY A 161 -1.86 14.35 22.63
CA GLY A 161 -0.55 15.00 22.74
C GLY A 161 0.41 14.63 21.60
N LEU A 162 -0.08 14.13 20.48
CA LEU A 162 0.74 13.81 19.30
C LEU A 162 1.00 15.05 18.47
N VAL A 163 2.13 15.09 17.77
CA VAL A 163 2.36 16.06 16.68
C VAL A 163 1.80 15.46 15.40
N TYR A 164 0.80 16.11 14.82
CA TYR A 164 0.17 15.65 13.59
C TYR A 164 0.77 16.35 12.39
N VAL A 165 1.20 15.58 11.40
CA VAL A 165 1.80 16.08 10.17
C VAL A 165 1.02 15.52 8.98
N HIS A 166 0.47 16.40 8.15
CA HIS A 166 -0.21 16.00 6.93
C HIS A 166 0.62 16.42 5.72
N ALA A 167 1.25 15.46 5.06
CA ALA A 167 1.99 15.69 3.83
C ALA A 167 1.10 15.46 2.61
N GLY A 168 1.14 16.34 1.62
CA GLY A 168 0.66 16.01 0.29
C GLY A 168 1.63 15.01 -0.34
N LEU A 169 1.11 14.02 -1.06
CA LEU A 169 1.88 12.95 -1.69
C LEU A 169 1.40 12.79 -3.13
N ARG A 170 2.33 12.72 -4.08
CA ARG A 170 1.98 12.39 -5.47
C ARG A 170 1.46 10.96 -5.58
N GLY A 171 0.60 10.71 -6.54
CA GLY A 171 0.01 9.41 -6.83
C GLY A 171 -0.24 9.22 -8.32
N LYS A 172 -0.73 8.05 -8.70
CA LYS A 172 -0.94 7.67 -10.12
C LYS A 172 -1.79 8.66 -10.91
N ASP A 173 -2.67 9.42 -10.26
CA ASP A 173 -3.59 10.40 -10.83
C ASP A 173 -3.05 11.84 -10.79
N SER A 174 -1.88 12.09 -10.20
CA SER A 174 -1.23 13.39 -10.19
C SER A 174 -0.24 13.59 -11.34
N THR A 175 -0.14 12.63 -12.29
CA THR A 175 0.78 12.72 -13.42
C THR A 175 0.35 13.82 -14.39
N THR A 176 1.30 14.70 -14.72
CA THR A 176 1.16 15.80 -15.68
C THR A 176 2.28 15.71 -16.73
N ASP A 177 2.26 16.60 -17.74
CA ASP A 177 3.35 16.70 -18.74
C ASP A 177 4.73 17.02 -18.12
N SER A 178 4.76 17.54 -16.88
CA SER A 178 5.98 18.01 -16.22
C SER A 178 6.32 17.27 -14.92
N ALA A 179 5.41 16.48 -14.38
CA ALA A 179 5.58 15.76 -13.13
C ALA A 179 4.92 14.39 -13.20
N ALA A 180 5.59 13.37 -12.67
CA ALA A 180 5.08 12.01 -12.58
C ALA A 180 4.62 11.71 -11.15
N GLY A 181 3.54 10.94 -11.03
CA GLY A 181 3.03 10.42 -9.76
C GLY A 181 3.07 8.88 -9.68
N ASN A 182 3.63 8.21 -10.70
CA ASN A 182 3.82 6.76 -10.70
C ASN A 182 4.76 6.33 -9.55
N ALA A 183 4.76 5.05 -9.20
CA ALA A 183 5.72 4.52 -8.24
C ALA A 183 7.17 4.83 -8.69
N PRO A 184 8.07 5.23 -7.78
CA PRO A 184 7.91 5.27 -6.32
C PRO A 184 7.63 6.66 -5.74
N TRP A 185 7.10 7.62 -6.52
CA TRP A 185 7.04 9.03 -6.14
C TRP A 185 6.26 9.29 -4.84
N GLY A 186 5.13 8.62 -4.61
CA GLY A 186 4.36 8.81 -3.36
C GLY A 186 5.15 8.45 -2.11
N VAL A 187 5.91 7.35 -2.15
CA VAL A 187 6.81 6.96 -1.04
C VAL A 187 8.02 7.90 -0.96
N THR A 188 8.53 8.39 -2.08
CA THR A 188 9.61 9.40 -2.11
C THR A 188 9.18 10.68 -1.40
N ASP A 189 7.98 11.14 -1.68
CA ASP A 189 7.39 12.33 -1.05
C ASP A 189 7.26 12.15 0.47
N LEU A 190 6.77 10.99 0.91
CA LEU A 190 6.68 10.65 2.33
C LEU A 190 8.07 10.64 3.00
N LYS A 191 9.07 10.05 2.36
CA LYS A 191 10.46 10.05 2.84
C LYS A 191 11.04 11.46 2.92
N ALA A 192 10.78 12.30 1.92
CA ALA A 192 11.21 13.69 1.92
C ALA A 192 10.55 14.51 3.05
N ALA A 193 9.26 14.28 3.30
CA ALA A 193 8.54 14.90 4.42
C ALA A 193 9.17 14.49 5.78
N ILE A 194 9.52 13.22 5.97
CA ILE A 194 10.20 12.75 7.19
C ILE A 194 11.57 13.41 7.36
N ARG A 195 12.37 13.52 6.28
CA ARG A 195 13.65 14.22 6.30
C ARG A 195 13.50 15.70 6.60
N TYR A 196 12.43 16.34 6.10
CA TYR A 196 12.10 17.73 6.42
C TYR A 196 11.84 17.92 7.92
N LEU A 197 11.08 17.02 8.55
CA LEU A 197 10.84 17.08 10.00
C LEU A 197 12.14 16.96 10.79
N ARG A 198 13.02 16.05 10.43
CA ARG A 198 14.33 15.86 11.07
C ARG A 198 15.28 17.04 10.85
N TYR A 199 15.26 17.65 9.66
CA TYR A 199 16.04 18.87 9.41
C TYR A 199 15.61 20.03 10.31
N ASN A 200 14.32 20.10 10.63
CA ASN A 200 13.72 21.14 11.44
C ASN A 200 13.48 20.75 12.93
N ALA A 201 14.04 19.64 13.39
CA ALA A 201 13.80 19.10 14.74
C ALA A 201 14.12 20.11 15.87
N ASP A 202 15.10 20.97 15.70
CA ASP A 202 15.42 22.04 16.67
C ASP A 202 14.34 23.14 16.78
N SER A 203 13.47 23.23 15.78
CA SER A 203 12.42 24.26 15.65
C SER A 203 11.00 23.71 15.81
N LEU A 204 10.86 22.39 15.88
CA LEU A 204 9.60 21.68 16.05
C LEU A 204 9.54 20.99 17.42
N PRO A 205 8.43 21.06 18.15
CA PRO A 205 8.21 20.11 19.24
C PRO A 205 7.95 18.71 18.67
N GLY A 206 8.24 17.71 19.47
CA GLY A 206 8.15 16.31 19.09
C GLY A 206 9.53 15.67 18.96
N ASP A 207 9.53 14.36 18.96
CA ASP A 207 10.72 13.54 18.71
C ASP A 207 10.71 13.08 17.24
N ALA A 208 11.55 13.67 16.40
CA ALA A 208 11.63 13.33 14.98
C ALA A 208 12.19 11.91 14.71
N ASP A 209 12.68 11.21 15.73
CA ASP A 209 13.02 9.79 15.65
C ASP A 209 11.81 8.89 15.98
N GLN A 210 10.73 9.44 16.54
CA GLN A 210 9.47 8.77 16.85
C GLN A 210 8.39 9.11 15.81
N VAL A 211 8.69 8.84 14.54
CA VAL A 211 7.75 9.04 13.42
C VAL A 211 6.98 7.75 13.15
N TYR A 212 5.65 7.83 13.16
CA TYR A 212 4.74 6.73 12.85
C TYR A 212 3.91 7.05 11.61
N VAL A 213 3.92 6.14 10.64
CA VAL A 213 3.11 6.25 9.42
C VAL A 213 1.95 5.27 9.46
N PHE A 214 0.82 5.62 8.88
CA PHE A 214 -0.35 4.75 8.89
C PHE A 214 -1.24 4.98 7.67
N GLY A 215 -1.83 3.90 7.15
CA GLY A 215 -2.69 3.99 5.98
C GLY A 215 -3.47 2.72 5.70
N HIS A 216 -4.43 2.84 4.78
CA HIS A 216 -5.31 1.78 4.32
C HIS A 216 -5.13 1.55 2.81
N SER A 217 -5.25 0.30 2.34
CA SER A 217 -5.19 -0.05 0.91
C SER A 217 -3.86 0.35 0.28
N GLY A 218 -3.85 1.16 -0.78
CA GLY A 218 -2.65 1.77 -1.34
C GLY A 218 -1.84 2.58 -0.33
N GLY A 219 -2.51 3.29 0.60
CA GLY A 219 -1.85 3.99 1.70
C GLY A 219 -1.24 3.03 2.72
N GLY A 220 -1.89 1.90 2.98
CA GLY A 220 -1.34 0.81 3.78
C GLY A 220 -0.09 0.22 3.13
N ALA A 221 -0.10 0.04 1.81
CA ALA A 221 1.04 -0.40 1.02
C ALA A 221 2.21 0.58 1.14
N GLN A 222 1.97 1.87 0.91
CA GLN A 222 3.01 2.90 1.00
C GLN A 222 3.56 3.05 2.43
N SER A 223 2.72 2.87 3.46
CA SER A 223 3.16 2.81 4.86
C SER A 223 4.04 1.59 5.12
N ALA A 224 3.69 0.42 4.58
CA ALA A 224 4.50 -0.79 4.69
C ALA A 224 5.85 -0.63 3.98
N VAL A 225 5.84 -0.07 2.78
CA VAL A 225 7.07 0.22 2.02
C VAL A 225 7.96 1.21 2.78
N ALA A 226 7.41 2.31 3.30
CA ALA A 226 8.19 3.28 4.09
C ALA A 226 8.80 2.63 5.34
N GLY A 227 8.04 1.76 6.02
CA GLY A 227 8.52 0.99 7.17
C GLY A 227 9.63 -0.01 6.85
N ALA A 228 9.60 -0.63 5.66
CA ALA A 228 10.58 -1.63 5.25
C ALA A 228 11.84 -1.02 4.61
N SER A 229 11.72 0.14 3.93
CA SER A 229 12.74 0.69 3.04
C SER A 229 13.48 1.92 3.58
N GLY A 230 13.44 2.19 4.90
CA GLY A 230 14.14 3.32 5.49
C GLY A 230 15.60 3.38 5.06
N ASP A 231 16.07 4.55 4.66
CA ASP A 231 17.45 4.79 4.22
C ASP A 231 17.93 3.95 3.02
N SER A 232 17.01 3.35 2.27
CA SER A 232 17.39 2.59 1.07
C SER A 232 17.95 3.49 -0.02
N SER A 233 19.11 3.11 -0.57
CA SER A 233 19.78 3.84 -1.64
C SER A 233 19.00 3.84 -2.97
N LEU A 234 18.02 2.95 -3.14
CA LEU A 234 17.15 2.94 -4.32
C LEU A 234 16.35 4.25 -4.45
N TYR A 235 16.04 4.91 -3.33
CA TYR A 235 15.33 6.19 -3.34
C TYR A 235 16.23 7.41 -3.55
N GLU A 236 17.55 7.24 -3.56
CA GLU A 236 18.51 8.35 -3.69
C GLU A 236 18.29 9.22 -4.94
N PRO A 237 18.11 8.66 -6.16
CA PRO A 237 17.90 9.46 -7.35
C PRO A 237 16.63 10.31 -7.26
N TYR A 238 15.56 9.75 -6.71
CA TYR A 238 14.27 10.41 -6.56
C TYR A 238 14.30 11.53 -5.51
N LEU A 239 14.86 11.26 -4.34
CA LEU A 239 15.04 12.25 -3.26
C LEU A 239 15.92 13.43 -3.71
N LYS A 240 16.97 13.14 -4.50
CA LYS A 240 17.81 14.19 -5.11
C LYS A 240 17.05 15.02 -6.14
N ALA A 241 16.20 14.39 -6.95
CA ALA A 241 15.44 15.08 -7.98
C ALA A 241 14.52 16.17 -7.43
N ILE A 242 13.93 15.94 -6.24
CA ILE A 242 13.07 16.92 -5.57
C ILE A 242 13.82 17.81 -4.56
N GLY A 243 15.14 17.61 -4.41
CA GLY A 243 15.94 18.38 -3.47
C GLY A 243 15.55 18.16 -2.01
N ALA A 244 15.26 16.91 -1.63
CA ALA A 244 14.97 16.54 -0.24
C ALA A 244 16.13 16.86 0.70
N ALA A 245 15.85 17.09 1.99
CA ALA A 245 16.86 17.38 2.98
C ALA A 245 17.87 16.22 3.11
N GLY A 246 19.17 16.53 2.94
CA GLY A 246 20.25 15.54 2.99
C GLY A 246 20.98 15.47 4.32
N THR A 247 21.34 16.65 4.89
CA THR A 247 22.06 16.75 6.16
C THR A 247 21.34 17.65 7.15
N ALA A 248 21.47 17.33 8.43
CA ALA A 248 21.06 18.19 9.53
C ALA A 248 21.96 19.43 9.64
N THR A 249 21.59 20.36 10.52
CA THR A 249 22.34 21.61 10.75
C THR A 249 23.76 21.38 11.29
N ASP A 250 24.01 20.27 11.96
CA ASP A 250 25.32 19.85 12.45
C ASP A 250 26.17 19.10 11.42
N GLY A 251 25.61 18.85 10.22
CA GLY A 251 26.25 18.15 9.11
C GLY A 251 26.11 16.61 9.14
N SER A 252 25.35 16.05 10.09
CA SER A 252 25.00 14.61 10.08
C SER A 252 24.03 14.29 8.96
N THR A 253 24.13 13.11 8.35
CA THR A 253 23.21 12.62 7.34
C THR A 253 21.84 12.39 7.97
N LEU A 254 20.78 12.90 7.32
CA LEU A 254 19.41 12.66 7.75
C LEU A 254 18.92 11.28 7.29
N SER A 255 18.16 10.63 8.14
CA SER A 255 17.48 9.36 7.87
C SER A 255 16.02 9.63 7.43
N ASP A 256 15.40 8.69 6.71
CA ASP A 256 13.96 8.63 6.46
C ASP A 256 13.30 7.40 7.07
N ALA A 257 14.01 6.64 7.89
CA ALA A 257 13.46 5.49 8.60
C ALA A 257 12.38 5.94 9.61
N VAL A 258 11.36 5.12 9.81
CA VAL A 258 10.26 5.40 10.75
C VAL A 258 10.34 4.51 11.99
N ALA A 259 9.75 4.97 13.10
CA ALA A 259 9.64 4.21 14.33
C ALA A 259 8.58 3.10 14.26
N GLY A 260 7.56 3.32 13.44
CA GLY A 260 6.54 2.29 13.23
C GLY A 260 5.66 2.54 12.02
N ALA A 261 5.08 1.46 11.52
CA ALA A 261 4.12 1.46 10.43
C ALA A 261 2.86 0.71 10.82
N MET A 262 1.70 1.35 10.64
CA MET A 262 0.41 0.70 10.75
C MET A 262 -0.24 0.59 9.38
N CYS A 263 -0.64 -0.63 9.01
CA CYS A 263 -1.12 -0.97 7.69
C CYS A 263 -2.47 -1.69 7.78
N TRP A 264 -3.53 -1.09 7.24
CA TRP A 264 -4.81 -1.77 7.03
C TRP A 264 -4.90 -2.26 5.59
N CYS A 265 -5.15 -3.55 5.41
CA CYS A 265 -5.31 -4.18 4.10
C CYS A 265 -4.25 -3.72 3.08
N PRO A 266 -2.94 -3.76 3.39
CA PRO A 266 -1.91 -3.25 2.51
C PRO A 266 -1.84 -4.07 1.21
N ILE A 267 -1.95 -3.40 0.05
CA ILE A 267 -1.77 -4.03 -1.27
C ILE A 267 -0.29 -3.92 -1.63
N THR A 268 0.49 -4.92 -1.28
CA THR A 268 1.96 -4.96 -1.46
C THR A 268 2.39 -6.20 -2.23
N SER A 269 3.70 -6.30 -2.49
CA SER A 269 4.31 -7.49 -3.09
C SER A 269 3.68 -7.80 -4.45
N LEU A 270 3.72 -6.79 -5.32
CA LEU A 270 2.95 -6.78 -6.57
C LEU A 270 3.48 -7.78 -7.61
N ASP A 271 4.77 -8.14 -7.57
CA ASP A 271 5.37 -9.11 -8.49
C ASP A 271 4.69 -10.49 -8.42
N GLU A 272 4.53 -11.02 -7.21
CA GLU A 272 3.90 -12.31 -7.00
C GLU A 272 2.37 -12.25 -6.82
N ALA A 273 1.80 -11.06 -6.77
CA ALA A 273 0.40 -10.87 -6.37
C ALA A 273 -0.60 -11.64 -7.25
N ASN A 274 -0.38 -11.71 -8.57
CA ASN A 274 -1.21 -12.51 -9.47
C ASN A 274 -1.15 -14.01 -9.12
N ALA A 275 0.04 -14.55 -8.90
CA ALA A 275 0.22 -15.96 -8.54
C ALA A 275 -0.38 -16.28 -7.16
N ALA A 276 -0.16 -15.39 -6.19
CA ALA A 276 -0.75 -15.49 -4.85
C ALA A 276 -2.28 -15.46 -4.90
N TYR A 277 -2.86 -14.57 -5.70
CA TYR A 277 -4.30 -14.42 -5.89
C TYR A 277 -4.93 -15.70 -6.47
N GLU A 278 -4.34 -16.23 -7.54
CA GLU A 278 -4.84 -17.42 -8.20
C GLU A 278 -4.66 -18.67 -7.30
N TRP A 279 -3.56 -18.78 -6.57
CA TRP A 279 -3.37 -19.87 -5.63
C TRP A 279 -4.34 -19.80 -4.44
N ASN A 280 -4.52 -18.61 -3.86
CA ASN A 280 -5.34 -18.43 -2.66
C ASN A 280 -6.84 -18.52 -2.96
N MET A 281 -7.29 -17.96 -4.09
CA MET A 281 -8.72 -17.81 -4.41
C MET A 281 -9.08 -18.33 -5.80
N GLY A 282 -8.32 -17.96 -6.84
CA GLY A 282 -8.70 -18.20 -8.23
C GLY A 282 -8.88 -19.66 -8.59
N GLN A 283 -8.04 -20.56 -8.03
CA GLN A 283 -8.13 -22.00 -8.30
C GLN A 283 -9.48 -22.65 -7.90
N PHE A 284 -10.28 -21.97 -7.09
CA PHE A 284 -11.59 -22.43 -6.63
C PHE A 284 -12.76 -21.82 -7.42
N ALA A 285 -12.48 -20.93 -8.38
CA ALA A 285 -13.47 -20.30 -9.24
C ALA A 285 -13.44 -20.90 -10.65
N SER A 286 -14.59 -20.87 -11.34
CA SER A 286 -14.72 -21.43 -12.68
C SER A 286 -15.68 -20.62 -13.57
N SER A 287 -15.88 -19.34 -13.25
CA SER A 287 -16.71 -18.40 -14.02
C SER A 287 -15.84 -17.29 -14.63
N ASP A 288 -16.44 -16.51 -15.50
CA ASP A 288 -15.87 -15.31 -16.11
C ASP A 288 -14.50 -15.60 -16.76
N THR A 289 -13.46 -14.87 -16.45
CA THR A 289 -12.10 -15.10 -16.98
C THR A 289 -11.51 -16.44 -16.59
N ARG A 290 -12.07 -17.13 -15.58
CA ARG A 290 -11.68 -18.49 -15.15
C ARG A 290 -12.60 -19.58 -15.72
N ALA A 291 -13.49 -19.22 -16.67
CA ALA A 291 -14.38 -20.20 -17.29
C ALA A 291 -13.61 -21.23 -18.12
N GLY A 292 -13.95 -22.52 -17.95
CA GLY A 292 -13.26 -23.59 -18.63
C GLY A 292 -13.26 -23.46 -20.15
N GLY A 293 -12.09 -23.59 -20.78
CA GLY A 293 -11.88 -23.47 -22.22
C GLY A 293 -11.41 -22.07 -22.67
N THR A 294 -11.24 -21.11 -21.79
CA THR A 294 -10.55 -19.84 -22.06
C THR A 294 -9.04 -20.02 -21.83
N TRP A 295 -8.21 -19.20 -22.48
CA TRP A 295 -6.78 -19.21 -22.24
C TRP A 295 -6.45 -18.65 -20.84
N THR A 296 -7.26 -17.71 -20.36
CA THR A 296 -7.14 -17.12 -19.03
C THR A 296 -7.40 -18.14 -17.92
N ALA A 297 -8.29 -19.13 -18.12
CA ALA A 297 -8.48 -20.23 -17.17
C ALA A 297 -7.22 -21.12 -17.05
N GLU A 298 -6.53 -21.38 -18.16
CA GLU A 298 -5.24 -22.11 -18.13
C GLU A 298 -4.15 -21.22 -17.52
N TYR A 299 -4.15 -19.92 -17.77
CA TYR A 299 -3.22 -18.98 -17.17
C TYR A 299 -3.41 -18.86 -15.65
N SER A 300 -4.66 -18.74 -15.18
CA SER A 300 -5.00 -18.79 -13.74
C SER A 300 -4.41 -20.03 -13.05
N LYS A 301 -4.60 -21.20 -13.68
CA LYS A 301 -4.06 -22.44 -13.16
C LYS A 301 -2.53 -22.43 -13.11
N ASN A 302 -1.87 -21.97 -14.16
CA ASN A 302 -0.40 -21.94 -14.22
C ASN A 302 0.17 -20.89 -13.24
N LEU A 303 -0.52 -19.77 -13.00
CA LEU A 303 -0.16 -18.81 -11.94
C LEU A 303 -0.27 -19.47 -10.55
N ALA A 304 -1.36 -20.17 -10.28
CA ALA A 304 -1.51 -20.91 -9.02
C ALA A 304 -0.42 -21.98 -8.84
N GLU A 305 0.02 -22.63 -9.93
CA GLU A 305 1.13 -23.61 -9.93
C GLU A 305 2.52 -22.95 -9.76
N ALA A 306 2.67 -21.63 -10.06
CA ALA A 306 3.91 -20.90 -9.85
C ALA A 306 4.10 -20.40 -8.41
N PHE A 307 3.01 -20.13 -7.68
CA PHE A 307 3.07 -19.59 -6.33
C PHE A 307 3.88 -20.43 -5.32
N PRO A 308 3.79 -21.78 -5.30
CA PRO A 308 4.59 -22.62 -4.41
C PRO A 308 6.11 -22.45 -4.57
N ASP A 309 6.60 -22.31 -5.78
CA ASP A 309 8.03 -22.10 -6.03
C ASP A 309 8.47 -20.74 -5.45
N PHE A 310 7.67 -19.71 -5.64
CA PHE A 310 7.92 -18.39 -5.07
C PHE A 310 7.92 -18.44 -3.53
N VAL A 311 6.83 -18.90 -2.89
CA VAL A 311 6.70 -18.83 -1.43
C VAL A 311 7.69 -19.74 -0.71
N ASN A 312 7.98 -20.92 -1.28
CA ASN A 312 9.01 -21.81 -0.75
C ASN A 312 10.42 -21.19 -0.87
N GLY A 313 10.64 -20.37 -1.90
CA GLY A 313 11.87 -19.62 -2.11
C GLY A 313 12.10 -18.53 -1.07
N LEU A 314 11.05 -17.98 -0.44
CA LEU A 314 11.16 -16.97 0.62
C LEU A 314 11.78 -17.53 1.92
N GLY A 315 11.75 -18.85 2.14
CA GLY A 315 12.31 -19.47 3.34
C GLY A 315 11.64 -19.03 4.64
N LEU A 316 10.37 -18.69 4.59
CA LEU A 316 9.60 -18.20 5.74
C LEU A 316 9.57 -19.18 6.89
N LYS A 317 9.46 -18.66 8.11
CA LYS A 317 9.37 -19.45 9.35
C LYS A 317 8.25 -18.90 10.23
N ASP A 318 7.64 -19.80 11.00
CA ASP A 318 6.72 -19.39 12.06
C ASP A 318 7.46 -18.83 13.30
N SER A 319 6.69 -18.43 14.31
CA SER A 319 7.21 -17.90 15.59
C SER A 319 8.06 -18.90 16.39
N ASP A 320 7.93 -20.20 16.14
CA ASP A 320 8.73 -21.26 16.76
C ASP A 320 10.01 -21.56 15.96
N GLY A 321 10.21 -20.87 14.82
CA GLY A 321 11.35 -21.04 13.91
C GLY A 321 11.21 -22.25 12.98
N GLN A 322 10.03 -22.87 12.88
CA GLN A 322 9.77 -23.96 11.95
C GLN A 322 9.63 -23.40 10.52
N ALA A 323 10.32 -24.02 9.57
CA ALA A 323 10.22 -23.63 8.17
C ALA A 323 8.81 -23.92 7.62
N LEU A 324 8.28 -22.93 6.90
CA LEU A 324 7.00 -23.00 6.24
C LEU A 324 7.21 -23.31 4.75
N SER A 325 6.48 -24.28 4.23
CA SER A 325 6.53 -24.66 2.81
C SER A 325 5.23 -25.27 2.33
N LEU A 326 4.91 -25.02 1.06
CA LEU A 326 3.85 -25.72 0.34
C LEU A 326 4.35 -27.04 -0.23
N SER A 327 3.46 -28.02 -0.31
CA SER A 327 3.70 -29.35 -0.88
C SER A 327 2.57 -29.73 -1.84
N GLU A 328 2.89 -30.59 -2.83
CA GLU A 328 1.87 -31.17 -3.71
C GLU A 328 0.74 -31.85 -2.89
N SER A 329 -0.47 -31.75 -3.39
CA SER A 329 -1.66 -32.34 -2.80
C SER A 329 -2.48 -33.10 -3.84
N ASP A 330 -3.31 -34.03 -3.39
CA ASP A 330 -4.25 -34.77 -4.27
C ASP A 330 -5.49 -33.89 -4.59
N ASP A 331 -5.79 -32.91 -3.73
CA ASP A 331 -6.95 -32.01 -3.82
C ASP A 331 -6.46 -30.56 -4.09
N GLY A 332 -6.71 -30.07 -5.32
CA GLY A 332 -6.33 -28.70 -5.72
C GLY A 332 -4.83 -28.52 -5.96
N VAL A 333 -4.40 -27.28 -6.10
CA VAL A 333 -3.03 -26.90 -6.40
C VAL A 333 -2.26 -26.66 -5.11
N TYR A 334 -1.39 -27.56 -4.71
CA TYR A 334 -0.48 -27.43 -3.56
C TYR A 334 -1.19 -27.08 -2.23
N LEU A 335 -2.30 -27.77 -1.91
CA LEU A 335 -3.06 -27.56 -0.68
C LEU A 335 -2.57 -28.46 0.48
N ALA A 336 -1.25 -28.50 0.69
CA ALA A 336 -0.61 -29.25 1.76
C ALA A 336 0.73 -28.61 2.16
N GLY A 337 1.26 -29.05 3.30
CA GLY A 337 2.53 -28.57 3.85
C GLY A 337 2.35 -27.56 4.97
N THR A 338 3.46 -27.22 5.65
CA THR A 338 3.44 -26.37 6.85
C THR A 338 2.97 -24.96 6.59
N TYR A 339 3.19 -24.42 5.38
CA TYR A 339 2.66 -23.11 5.00
C TYR A 339 1.12 -23.13 4.86
N TYR A 340 0.58 -24.18 4.22
CA TYR A 340 -0.87 -24.36 4.12
C TYR A 340 -1.50 -24.51 5.51
N GLU A 341 -0.90 -25.33 6.37
CA GLU A 341 -1.37 -25.52 7.75
C GLU A 341 -1.34 -24.22 8.54
N HIS A 342 -0.32 -23.39 8.35
CA HIS A 342 -0.21 -22.07 8.98
C HIS A 342 -1.33 -21.12 8.49
N LEU A 343 -1.60 -21.07 7.18
CA LEU A 343 -2.70 -20.27 6.63
C LEU A 343 -4.07 -20.73 7.18
N ILE A 344 -4.30 -22.04 7.27
CA ILE A 344 -5.52 -22.56 7.89
C ILE A 344 -5.62 -22.11 9.37
N GLY A 345 -4.50 -22.11 10.09
CA GLY A 345 -4.43 -21.60 11.46
C GLY A 345 -4.81 -20.10 11.56
N VAL A 346 -4.31 -19.28 10.64
CA VAL A 346 -4.67 -17.84 10.57
C VAL A 346 -6.18 -17.65 10.35
N ILE A 347 -6.80 -18.44 9.46
CA ILE A 347 -8.25 -18.40 9.21
C ILE A 347 -9.02 -18.89 10.46
N GLU A 348 -8.55 -19.94 11.10
CA GLU A 348 -9.15 -20.49 12.32
C GLU A 348 -9.08 -19.51 13.49
N ASP A 349 -7.94 -18.87 13.70
CA ASP A 349 -7.74 -17.88 14.74
C ASP A 349 -8.63 -16.65 14.53
N SER A 350 -8.77 -16.18 13.29
CA SER A 350 -9.69 -15.08 12.94
C SER A 350 -11.14 -15.41 13.30
N LEU A 351 -11.61 -16.63 12.94
CA LEU A 351 -12.97 -17.08 13.29
C LEU A 351 -13.14 -17.24 14.79
N ASN A 352 -12.17 -17.78 15.49
CA ASN A 352 -12.23 -17.96 16.94
C ASN A 352 -12.24 -16.63 17.68
N THR A 353 -11.45 -15.65 17.23
CA THR A 353 -11.47 -14.27 17.75
C THR A 353 -12.85 -13.62 17.55
N PHE A 354 -13.45 -13.80 16.37
CA PHE A 354 -14.80 -13.33 16.11
C PHE A 354 -15.84 -13.98 17.06
N ILE A 355 -15.79 -15.30 17.25
CA ILE A 355 -16.71 -16.03 18.14
C ILE A 355 -16.58 -15.52 19.59
N GLU A 356 -15.37 -15.25 20.06
CA GLU A 356 -15.12 -14.75 21.41
C GLU A 356 -15.66 -13.32 21.64
N ASN A 357 -15.64 -12.49 20.61
CA ASN A 357 -16.04 -11.08 20.70
C ASN A 357 -17.47 -10.80 20.22
N THR A 358 -18.17 -11.80 19.66
CA THR A 358 -19.51 -11.61 19.09
C THR A 358 -20.61 -12.09 20.03
N THR A 359 -21.64 -11.27 20.20
CA THR A 359 -22.85 -11.63 20.92
C THR A 359 -23.98 -11.96 19.95
N PHE A 360 -24.60 -13.13 20.12
CA PHE A 360 -25.77 -13.52 19.33
C PHE A 360 -27.09 -13.06 20.00
N PRO A 361 -28.11 -12.65 19.24
CA PRO A 361 -28.20 -12.72 17.78
C PRO A 361 -27.24 -11.76 17.07
N TYR A 362 -26.66 -12.23 15.99
CA TYR A 362 -25.69 -11.49 15.15
C TYR A 362 -26.27 -11.22 13.76
N THR A 363 -26.14 -10.00 13.31
CA THR A 363 -26.47 -9.60 11.94
C THR A 363 -25.22 -9.04 11.28
N PRO A 364 -24.67 -9.66 10.23
CA PRO A 364 -23.54 -9.09 9.51
C PRO A 364 -23.87 -7.69 9.00
N SER A 365 -23.01 -6.74 9.25
CA SER A 365 -23.12 -5.39 8.72
C SER A 365 -22.43 -5.34 7.37
N SER A 366 -23.17 -5.14 6.28
CA SER A 366 -22.62 -4.96 4.95
C SER A 366 -22.27 -3.50 4.63
N THR A 367 -22.52 -2.58 5.54
CA THR A 367 -22.48 -1.13 5.28
C THR A 367 -21.60 -0.35 6.25
N GLU A 368 -21.17 -0.94 7.35
CA GLU A 368 -20.21 -0.30 8.24
C GLU A 368 -18.80 -0.74 7.84
N MET A 369 -18.06 0.17 7.22
CA MET A 369 -16.61 0.06 7.19
C MET A 369 -16.16 0.25 8.63
N ALA A 370 -15.91 -0.85 9.34
CA ALA A 370 -15.42 -0.78 10.70
C ALA A 370 -14.12 0.03 10.71
N GLY A 371 -14.06 1.05 11.56
CA GLY A 371 -12.93 1.97 11.61
C GLY A 371 -13.05 3.21 10.74
N MET A 372 -14.06 3.33 9.89
CA MET A 372 -14.47 4.62 9.33
C MET A 372 -15.66 5.13 10.11
N ASP A 373 -15.42 5.92 11.14
CA ASP A 373 -16.46 6.77 11.68
C ASP A 373 -16.81 7.83 10.64
N THR A 374 -17.98 7.72 10.01
CA THR A 374 -18.48 8.71 9.04
C THR A 374 -18.83 10.05 9.69
N SER A 375 -18.64 10.18 10.99
CA SER A 375 -18.80 11.41 11.76
C SER A 375 -17.50 12.18 11.98
N GLY A 376 -16.32 11.56 11.74
CA GLY A 376 -15.00 12.19 11.74
C GLY A 376 -14.44 12.16 10.32
N GLY A 377 -14.69 13.22 9.54
CA GLY A 377 -14.43 13.25 8.11
C GLY A 377 -13.01 12.85 7.71
N ALA A 378 -12.86 11.63 7.18
CA ALA A 378 -11.91 11.51 6.09
C ALA A 378 -12.38 12.48 4.99
N PRO A 379 -11.55 13.34 4.40
CA PRO A 379 -11.97 14.15 3.29
C PRO A 379 -12.36 13.21 2.14
N SER A 380 -13.67 12.99 1.98
CA SER A 380 -14.19 12.41 0.76
C SER A 380 -13.89 13.41 -0.34
N GLY A 381 -12.82 13.19 -1.07
CA GLY A 381 -12.53 13.88 -2.31
C GLY A 381 -13.59 13.51 -3.35
N SER A 382 -14.82 13.97 -3.12
CA SER A 382 -15.81 14.05 -4.18
C SER A 382 -15.31 15.13 -5.12
N ALA A 383 -14.93 14.74 -6.32
CA ALA A 383 -14.73 15.69 -7.40
C ALA A 383 -15.92 16.65 -7.42
N PRO A 384 -15.71 17.99 -7.57
CA PRO A 384 -16.81 18.93 -7.62
C PRO A 384 -17.64 18.62 -8.86
N SER A 385 -18.80 17.99 -8.69
CA SER A 385 -19.85 17.99 -9.70
C SER A 385 -20.34 19.41 -9.82
N GLY A 386 -19.81 20.16 -10.81
CA GLY A 386 -20.26 21.47 -11.16
C GLY A 386 -21.71 21.42 -11.57
N SER A 387 -22.62 21.57 -10.64
CA SER A 387 -24.01 21.93 -10.93
C SER A 387 -24.00 23.38 -11.32
N ALA A 388 -24.25 23.67 -12.59
CA ALA A 388 -24.51 25.01 -13.06
C ALA A 388 -25.64 25.64 -12.24
N PRO A 389 -25.49 26.88 -11.76
CA PRO A 389 -26.58 27.56 -11.08
C PRO A 389 -27.71 27.80 -12.06
N SER A 390 -28.90 27.27 -11.77
CA SER A 390 -30.15 27.66 -12.41
C SER A 390 -30.54 29.05 -11.92
N ASP A 391 -30.19 30.05 -12.71
CA ASP A 391 -30.62 31.42 -12.48
C ASP A 391 -32.06 31.60 -13.00
N SER A 392 -33.01 31.71 -12.09
CA SER A 392 -34.37 32.16 -12.35
C SER A 392 -34.44 33.69 -12.10
N GLY A 393 -33.98 34.47 -13.07
CA GLY A 393 -34.08 35.91 -13.07
C GLY A 393 -34.85 36.41 -14.29
N SER A 394 -36.00 37.00 -14.04
CA SER A 394 -36.93 37.59 -15.00
C SER A 394 -36.27 38.65 -15.89
N ALA A 395 -36.53 38.58 -17.20
CA ALA A 395 -36.11 39.57 -18.19
C ALA A 395 -36.90 40.87 -18.10
N PRO A 396 -36.29 42.04 -18.33
CA PRO A 396 -36.98 43.20 -18.83
C PRO A 396 -36.74 43.40 -20.33
N SER A 397 -37.84 43.70 -21.03
CA SER A 397 -37.95 44.02 -22.46
C SER A 397 -37.17 45.27 -22.86
N GLY A 398 -36.43 45.22 -23.95
CA GLY A 398 -35.79 46.40 -24.57
C GLY A 398 -35.48 46.13 -26.05
N THR A 399 -36.10 46.91 -26.87
CA THR A 399 -36.21 47.06 -28.34
C THR A 399 -34.91 46.89 -29.15
N ALA A 400 -35.04 46.25 -30.30
CA ALA A 400 -34.04 46.17 -31.37
C ALA A 400 -33.95 47.48 -32.20
N PRO A 401 -32.86 47.69 -32.93
CA PRO A 401 -33.02 48.01 -34.33
C PRO A 401 -32.23 47.15 -35.31
N SER A 402 -32.89 47.04 -36.46
CA SER A 402 -32.65 46.34 -37.68
C SER A 402 -31.37 46.71 -38.46
N GLY A 403 -30.88 45.76 -39.27
CA GLY A 403 -29.93 46.00 -40.33
C GLY A 403 -29.42 44.70 -40.96
N ALA A 404 -30.13 44.21 -41.96
CA ALA A 404 -29.63 43.22 -42.93
C ALA A 404 -28.92 43.95 -44.09
N PRO A 405 -28.10 43.27 -44.92
CA PRO A 405 -28.73 42.59 -46.07
C PRO A 405 -28.12 41.22 -46.45
N ASP A 406 -29.00 40.51 -47.16
CA ASP A 406 -28.87 39.29 -47.92
C ASP A 406 -27.59 39.15 -48.76
N ASP A 407 -27.17 37.92 -48.99
CA ASP A 407 -27.24 37.40 -50.36
C ASP A 407 -27.21 35.85 -50.41
N SER A 408 -28.03 35.38 -51.34
CA SER A 408 -28.48 34.09 -51.71
C SER A 408 -27.43 33.25 -52.49
N SER A 409 -27.48 31.93 -52.41
CA SER A 409 -27.91 31.02 -53.51
C SER A 409 -27.54 29.58 -53.25
N SER A 410 -28.52 28.78 -53.14
CA SER A 410 -29.02 27.67 -54.00
C SER A 410 -28.15 26.41 -54.20
N SER A 411 -28.76 25.32 -53.77
CA SER A 411 -29.09 24.07 -54.43
C SER A 411 -28.01 23.00 -54.64
N SER A 412 -28.22 21.85 -54.15
CA SER A 412 -28.85 20.63 -54.67
C SER A 412 -28.14 19.36 -54.19
N SER A 413 -28.96 18.56 -53.62
CA SER A 413 -29.04 17.07 -53.60
C SER A 413 -27.92 16.23 -54.23
N SER A 414 -27.41 15.26 -53.49
CA SER A 414 -27.61 13.84 -53.80
C SER A 414 -27.00 12.93 -52.74
N SER A 415 -27.79 11.92 -52.47
CA SER A 415 -27.56 10.75 -51.64
C SER A 415 -26.32 9.93 -52.00
N SER A 416 -25.64 9.34 -51.03
CA SER A 416 -25.49 7.89 -50.88
C SER A 416 -24.48 7.50 -49.79
N ASP A 417 -24.95 6.59 -48.94
CA ASP A 417 -24.29 5.47 -48.25
C ASP A 417 -23.09 5.74 -47.31
N SER A 418 -23.40 5.72 -46.07
CA SER A 418 -23.08 4.82 -44.95
C SER A 418 -21.78 4.03 -45.02
N SER A 419 -20.85 4.37 -44.12
CA SER A 419 -20.21 3.40 -43.25
C SER A 419 -19.81 4.12 -41.97
N SER A 420 -20.58 3.87 -40.93
CA SER A 420 -20.30 4.30 -39.55
C SER A 420 -19.21 3.41 -38.95
N GLY A 421 -18.01 3.94 -38.85
CA GLY A 421 -17.03 3.42 -37.92
C GLY A 421 -17.29 4.07 -36.56
N SER A 422 -17.91 3.34 -35.66
CA SER A 422 -18.02 3.76 -34.26
C SER A 422 -16.66 3.54 -33.60
N ALA A 423 -16.05 4.58 -33.13
CA ALA A 423 -14.97 4.49 -32.16
C ALA A 423 -15.53 3.90 -30.86
N PRO A 424 -14.86 2.96 -30.21
CA PRO A 424 -15.28 2.50 -28.90
C PRO A 424 -15.03 3.63 -27.89
N SER A 425 -16.11 4.14 -27.32
CA SER A 425 -16.05 4.94 -26.12
C SER A 425 -15.67 3.99 -24.97
N GLY A 426 -14.41 4.01 -24.56
CA GLY A 426 -13.97 3.40 -23.33
C GLY A 426 -14.70 4.06 -22.16
N SER A 427 -15.64 3.33 -21.58
CA SER A 427 -16.21 3.68 -20.28
C SER A 427 -15.14 3.33 -19.25
N ALA A 428 -14.71 4.32 -18.46
CA ALA A 428 -13.97 4.07 -17.25
C ALA A 428 -14.73 3.04 -16.40
N PRO A 429 -14.07 2.06 -15.80
CA PRO A 429 -14.72 1.19 -14.85
C PRO A 429 -15.19 2.06 -13.68
N SER A 430 -16.49 2.23 -13.58
CA SER A 430 -17.11 2.70 -12.36
C SER A 430 -16.91 1.60 -11.34
N ASP A 431 -16.30 1.91 -10.20
CA ASP A 431 -16.40 1.15 -8.97
C ASP A 431 -17.88 0.79 -8.77
N SER A 432 -18.27 -0.35 -9.30
CA SER A 432 -19.54 -0.95 -8.96
C SER A 432 -19.31 -1.74 -7.67
N SER A 433 -19.27 -1.05 -6.54
CA SER A 433 -19.76 -1.65 -5.32
C SER A 433 -21.19 -2.08 -5.65
N SER A 434 -21.36 -3.34 -6.03
CA SER A 434 -22.66 -3.97 -6.12
C SER A 434 -23.24 -3.94 -4.70
N SER A 435 -23.94 -2.87 -4.37
CA SER A 435 -24.89 -2.86 -3.28
C SER A 435 -26.00 -3.84 -3.66
N SER A 436 -25.75 -5.14 -3.45
CA SER A 436 -26.82 -6.08 -3.28
C SER A 436 -27.59 -5.60 -2.06
N SER A 437 -28.78 -5.05 -2.26
CA SER A 437 -29.78 -4.88 -1.23
C SER A 437 -30.24 -6.28 -0.77
N GLY A 438 -29.30 -7.04 -0.22
CA GLY A 438 -29.53 -8.29 0.47
C GLY A 438 -30.16 -7.97 1.82
N SER A 439 -31.32 -8.52 2.09
CA SER A 439 -31.87 -8.65 3.42
C SER A 439 -30.76 -9.22 4.31
N SER A 440 -30.25 -8.43 5.25
CA SER A 440 -29.25 -8.88 6.21
C SER A 440 -29.85 -10.03 7.01
N THR A 441 -29.31 -11.22 6.86
CA THR A 441 -29.76 -12.41 7.61
C THR A 441 -29.25 -12.27 9.04
N THR A 442 -30.16 -12.33 10.02
CA THR A 442 -29.80 -12.38 11.43
C THR A 442 -29.64 -13.83 11.85
N TYR A 443 -28.54 -14.16 12.48
CA TYR A 443 -28.27 -15.48 13.07
C TYR A 443 -28.60 -15.41 14.56
N ASP A 444 -29.60 -16.18 14.99
CA ASP A 444 -30.08 -16.13 16.38
C ASP A 444 -29.07 -16.74 17.35
N THR A 445 -28.32 -17.75 16.88
CA THR A 445 -27.32 -18.46 17.68
C THR A 445 -26.03 -18.67 16.91
N LEU A 446 -24.95 -19.01 17.62
CA LEU A 446 -23.69 -19.40 17.01
C LEU A 446 -23.86 -20.66 16.14
N ASP A 447 -24.69 -21.62 16.57
CA ASP A 447 -24.95 -22.83 15.78
C ASP A 447 -25.58 -22.49 14.42
N ASP A 448 -26.54 -21.53 14.37
CA ASP A 448 -27.11 -21.03 13.11
C ASP A 448 -26.06 -20.40 12.21
N TYR A 449 -25.09 -19.69 12.79
CA TYR A 449 -23.99 -19.09 12.04
C TYR A 449 -23.01 -20.15 11.48
N ILE A 450 -22.66 -21.14 12.28
CA ILE A 450 -21.83 -22.29 11.83
C ILE A 450 -22.56 -23.08 10.73
N ASP A 451 -23.86 -23.30 10.85
CA ASP A 451 -24.67 -23.95 9.81
C ASP A 451 -24.67 -23.13 8.51
N TYR A 452 -24.71 -21.81 8.60
CA TYR A 452 -24.55 -20.92 7.44
C TYR A 452 -23.17 -21.07 6.79
N LEU A 453 -22.08 -21.03 7.56
CA LEU A 453 -20.72 -21.20 7.02
C LEU A 453 -20.55 -22.53 6.28
N ASN A 454 -21.29 -23.56 6.70
CA ASN A 454 -21.27 -24.89 6.13
C ASN A 454 -22.39 -25.17 5.09
N SER A 455 -23.08 -24.12 4.60
CA SER A 455 -24.26 -24.29 3.73
C SER A 455 -23.98 -25.08 2.46
N ASP A 456 -22.81 -24.89 1.86
CA ASP A 456 -22.40 -25.55 0.61
C ASP A 456 -21.53 -26.79 0.84
N SER A 457 -20.68 -26.74 1.86
CA SER A 457 -19.77 -27.82 2.24
C SER A 457 -19.38 -27.71 3.70
N THR A 458 -19.11 -28.83 4.38
CA THR A 458 -18.63 -28.79 5.76
C THR A 458 -17.14 -28.52 5.78
N TRP A 459 -16.77 -27.31 6.22
CA TRP A 459 -15.37 -26.88 6.35
C TRP A 459 -15.05 -26.27 7.72
N VAL A 460 -16.08 -25.99 8.53
CA VAL A 460 -15.96 -25.55 9.93
C VAL A 460 -16.62 -26.56 10.84
N THR A 461 -15.97 -26.89 11.94
CA THR A 461 -16.57 -27.63 13.05
C THR A 461 -16.46 -26.82 14.33
N TYR A 462 -17.48 -26.87 15.19
CA TYR A 462 -17.48 -26.15 16.46
C TYR A 462 -17.66 -27.11 17.63
N ASP A 463 -16.74 -27.05 18.60
CA ASP A 463 -16.82 -27.80 19.84
C ASP A 463 -17.33 -26.90 20.98
N SER A 464 -18.58 -27.08 21.36
CA SER A 464 -19.24 -26.30 22.43
C SER A 464 -18.59 -26.50 23.81
N SER A 465 -17.83 -27.56 24.02
CA SER A 465 -17.13 -27.84 25.30
C SER A 465 -15.85 -27.01 25.46
N THR A 466 -15.11 -26.82 24.38
CA THR A 466 -13.90 -25.99 24.32
C THR A 466 -14.20 -24.55 23.87
N LYS A 467 -15.38 -24.33 23.29
CA LYS A 467 -15.80 -23.09 22.63
C LYS A 467 -14.88 -22.66 21.49
N LYS A 468 -14.37 -23.62 20.74
CA LYS A 468 -13.46 -23.38 19.62
C LYS A 468 -14.03 -23.97 18.32
N ALA A 469 -13.89 -23.19 17.27
CA ALA A 469 -14.08 -23.66 15.90
C ALA A 469 -12.76 -24.22 15.36
N THR A 470 -12.86 -25.20 14.47
CA THR A 470 -11.74 -25.73 13.68
C THR A 470 -12.06 -25.58 12.21
N VAL A 471 -11.13 -25.01 11.46
CA VAL A 471 -11.19 -24.82 10.02
C VAL A 471 -10.41 -25.95 9.32
N THR A 472 -11.01 -26.58 8.32
CA THR A 472 -10.43 -27.79 7.70
C THR A 472 -10.12 -27.62 6.21
N SER A 473 -10.52 -26.51 5.56
CA SER A 473 -10.44 -26.36 4.11
C SER A 473 -10.34 -24.91 3.67
N LEU A 474 -9.28 -24.58 2.94
CA LEU A 474 -9.15 -23.29 2.25
C LEU A 474 -10.25 -23.13 1.18
N SER A 475 -10.51 -24.20 0.40
CA SER A 475 -11.59 -24.20 -0.60
C SER A 475 -12.95 -23.86 0.02
N GLY A 476 -13.28 -24.47 1.16
CA GLY A 476 -14.53 -24.17 1.87
C GLY A 476 -14.61 -22.72 2.34
N PHE A 477 -13.54 -22.18 2.91
CA PHE A 477 -13.45 -20.78 3.30
C PHE A 477 -13.62 -19.86 2.10
N VAL A 478 -12.86 -20.09 1.01
CA VAL A 478 -12.87 -19.22 -0.16
C VAL A 478 -14.24 -19.22 -0.84
N THR A 479 -14.83 -20.38 -1.09
CA THR A 479 -16.13 -20.47 -1.78
C THR A 479 -17.28 -19.92 -0.94
N SER A 480 -17.15 -19.94 0.39
CA SER A 480 -18.18 -19.44 1.31
C SER A 480 -18.01 -17.96 1.65
N GLN A 481 -16.77 -17.46 1.86
CA GLN A 481 -16.53 -16.16 2.49
C GLN A 481 -15.59 -15.22 1.72
N LYS A 482 -14.74 -15.72 0.80
CA LYS A 482 -13.68 -14.92 0.15
C LYS A 482 -13.56 -15.24 -1.34
N SER A 483 -14.66 -15.23 -2.08
CA SER A 483 -14.61 -15.47 -3.54
C SER A 483 -13.77 -14.41 -4.25
N PRO A 484 -13.03 -14.77 -5.32
CA PRO A 484 -12.28 -13.80 -6.10
C PRO A 484 -13.21 -12.77 -6.75
N THR A 485 -12.84 -11.50 -6.65
CA THR A 485 -13.61 -10.36 -7.18
C THR A 485 -12.97 -9.75 -8.42
N LYS A 486 -11.68 -10.02 -8.64
CA LYS A 486 -10.91 -9.54 -9.79
C LYS A 486 -10.76 -10.61 -10.87
N ASP A 487 -10.59 -10.19 -12.10
CA ASP A 487 -10.27 -11.04 -13.23
C ASP A 487 -8.89 -11.72 -13.12
N VAL A 488 -8.58 -12.66 -13.99
CA VAL A 488 -7.23 -13.26 -14.06
C VAL A 488 -6.24 -12.20 -14.53
N GLY A 489 -5.12 -12.07 -13.80
CA GLY A 489 -4.24 -10.92 -13.88
C GLY A 489 -4.68 -9.83 -12.92
N ALA A 490 -5.00 -10.21 -11.67
CA ALA A 490 -5.70 -9.40 -10.67
C ALA A 490 -5.00 -8.06 -10.32
N LEU A 491 -3.68 -7.99 -10.42
CA LEU A 491 -2.87 -6.79 -10.12
C LEU A 491 -2.03 -6.34 -11.33
N ASP A 492 -1.38 -7.27 -12.04
CA ASP A 492 -0.79 -7.00 -13.35
C ASP A 492 -1.73 -7.57 -14.42
N GLY A 493 -2.63 -6.72 -14.90
CA GLY A 493 -3.67 -7.08 -15.85
C GLY A 493 -3.07 -7.48 -17.20
N VAL A 494 -3.60 -8.55 -17.83
CA VAL A 494 -3.10 -9.04 -19.12
C VAL A 494 -3.20 -8.01 -20.24
N ASP A 495 -4.05 -7.01 -20.08
CA ASP A 495 -4.25 -5.88 -21.02
C ASP A 495 -3.74 -4.54 -20.44
N ARG A 496 -2.99 -4.57 -19.36
CA ARG A 496 -2.53 -3.40 -18.57
C ARG A 496 -3.68 -2.57 -17.99
N GLY A 497 -4.84 -3.19 -17.79
CA GLY A 497 -6.08 -2.50 -17.37
C GLY A 497 -6.18 -2.25 -15.88
N GLU A 498 -5.36 -2.92 -15.06
CA GLU A 498 -5.44 -2.80 -13.61
C GLU A 498 -4.82 -1.49 -13.09
N THR A 499 -5.26 -1.08 -11.92
CA THR A 499 -4.73 0.11 -11.24
C THR A 499 -3.23 0.07 -11.10
N GLU A 500 -2.68 -1.07 -10.74
CA GLU A 500 -1.27 -1.30 -10.46
C GLU A 500 -0.41 -1.17 -11.73
N ASN A 501 -0.95 -1.48 -12.92
CA ASN A 501 -0.28 -1.20 -14.19
C ASN A 501 -0.05 0.31 -14.40
N THR A 502 -1.00 1.16 -14.00
CA THR A 502 -0.81 2.63 -14.02
C THR A 502 0.20 3.07 -12.95
N VAL A 503 0.14 2.48 -11.76
CA VAL A 503 1.10 2.77 -10.66
C VAL A 503 2.53 2.47 -11.10
N MET A 504 2.78 1.33 -11.73
CA MET A 504 4.09 0.93 -12.25
C MET A 504 4.37 1.48 -13.66
N GLY A 505 3.46 2.28 -14.21
CA GLY A 505 3.59 2.92 -15.50
C GLY A 505 4.64 4.03 -15.56
N VAL A 506 4.75 4.66 -16.72
CA VAL A 506 5.57 5.85 -16.96
C VAL A 506 4.69 6.96 -17.53
N GLY A 507 4.55 8.04 -16.79
CA GLY A 507 3.61 9.10 -17.15
C GLY A 507 2.18 8.56 -17.17
N SER A 508 1.49 8.70 -18.31
CA SER A 508 0.13 8.17 -18.51
C SER A 508 0.11 6.77 -19.13
N THR A 509 1.26 6.16 -19.39
CA THR A 509 1.36 4.84 -20.00
C THR A 509 1.38 3.78 -18.91
N ALA A 510 0.39 2.90 -18.89
CA ALA A 510 0.34 1.73 -18.02
C ALA A 510 1.31 0.66 -18.55
N LEU A 511 2.02 -0.01 -17.66
CA LEU A 511 3.05 -1.02 -18.01
C LEU A 511 2.83 -2.30 -17.21
N HIS A 512 3.28 -3.41 -17.78
CA HIS A 512 3.50 -4.64 -17.04
C HIS A 512 4.69 -4.52 -16.10
N PHE A 513 4.67 -5.27 -14.98
CA PHE A 513 5.70 -5.22 -13.96
C PHE A 513 5.98 -6.57 -13.28
N SER A 514 5.08 -7.56 -13.42
CA SER A 514 5.23 -8.88 -12.77
C SER A 514 6.10 -9.80 -13.60
N GLN A 515 7.30 -10.12 -13.10
CA GLN A 515 8.19 -11.08 -13.75
C GLN A 515 7.63 -12.50 -13.68
N ILE A 516 6.94 -12.87 -12.60
CA ILE A 516 6.28 -14.18 -12.46
C ILE A 516 5.20 -14.33 -13.52
N SER A 517 4.37 -13.32 -13.73
CA SER A 517 3.34 -13.32 -14.78
C SER A 517 3.94 -13.48 -16.17
N ARG A 518 4.98 -12.75 -16.46
CA ARG A 518 5.75 -12.83 -17.72
C ARG A 518 6.31 -14.23 -17.95
N ASP A 519 6.93 -14.84 -16.95
CA ASP A 519 7.55 -16.16 -17.07
C ASP A 519 6.50 -17.26 -17.27
N VAL A 520 5.38 -17.21 -16.55
CA VAL A 520 4.24 -18.11 -16.73
C VAL A 520 3.68 -18.01 -18.14
N ILE A 521 3.54 -16.80 -18.70
CA ILE A 521 3.08 -16.62 -20.08
C ILE A 521 4.13 -17.19 -21.04
N ALA A 522 5.42 -16.86 -20.90
CA ALA A 522 6.48 -17.30 -21.80
C ALA A 522 6.58 -18.84 -21.88
N ASP A 523 6.42 -19.53 -20.76
CA ASP A 523 6.48 -20.98 -20.70
C ASP A 523 5.27 -21.67 -21.36
N ASN A 524 4.13 -20.97 -21.49
CA ASN A 524 2.86 -21.56 -21.94
C ASN A 524 2.28 -20.89 -23.19
N GLU A 525 2.89 -19.85 -23.75
CA GLU A 525 2.40 -19.04 -24.88
C GLU A 525 1.96 -19.91 -26.08
N ASP A 526 2.78 -20.89 -26.47
CA ASP A 526 2.46 -21.83 -27.55
C ASP A 526 1.16 -22.63 -27.30
N ALA A 527 0.78 -22.84 -26.04
CA ALA A 527 -0.45 -23.51 -25.67
C ALA A 527 -1.63 -22.54 -25.65
N TYR A 528 -1.45 -21.36 -25.11
CA TYR A 528 -2.47 -20.30 -25.05
C TYR A 528 -2.89 -19.83 -26.45
N ALA A 529 -1.94 -19.66 -27.37
CA ALA A 529 -2.20 -19.27 -28.76
C ALA A 529 -3.09 -20.24 -29.57
N LYS A 530 -3.38 -21.43 -29.02
CA LYS A 530 -4.31 -22.41 -29.63
C LYS A 530 -5.72 -22.32 -29.07
N ILE A 531 -5.92 -21.49 -28.06
CA ILE A 531 -7.22 -21.28 -27.40
C ILE A 531 -7.84 -20.00 -27.94
N SER A 532 -9.16 -19.93 -27.97
CA SER A 532 -9.87 -18.72 -28.38
C SER A 532 -9.55 -17.55 -27.44
N ASP A 533 -9.68 -16.35 -27.97
CA ASP A 533 -9.52 -15.08 -27.26
C ASP A 533 -8.08 -14.75 -26.83
N TRP A 534 -7.09 -15.54 -27.24
CA TRP A 534 -5.69 -15.17 -27.19
C TRP A 534 -5.37 -14.08 -28.24
N SER A 535 -4.55 -13.11 -27.86
CA SER A 535 -3.97 -12.11 -28.76
C SER A 535 -2.45 -12.05 -28.54
N ASP A 536 -1.69 -11.74 -29.60
CA ASP A 536 -0.26 -11.50 -29.47
C ASP A 536 0.05 -10.28 -28.57
N ASP A 537 -0.96 -9.42 -28.32
CA ASP A 537 -0.86 -8.32 -27.33
C ASP A 537 -0.68 -8.80 -25.88
N TYR A 538 -0.91 -10.10 -25.62
CA TYR A 538 -0.73 -10.73 -24.31
C TYR A 538 0.58 -11.55 -24.23
N ALA A 539 1.38 -11.53 -25.28
CA ALA A 539 2.60 -12.31 -25.37
C ALA A 539 3.66 -11.84 -24.37
N SER A 540 4.56 -12.75 -23.98
CA SER A 540 5.66 -12.44 -23.07
C SER A 540 6.57 -11.31 -23.58
N SER A 541 6.64 -11.11 -24.91
CA SER A 541 7.39 -10.03 -25.54
C SER A 541 6.84 -8.63 -25.21
N GLU A 542 5.56 -8.51 -24.88
CA GLU A 542 4.95 -7.26 -24.45
C GLU A 542 5.44 -6.88 -23.04
N TYR A 543 5.53 -7.87 -22.12
CA TYR A 543 6.17 -7.69 -20.82
C TYR A 543 7.64 -7.31 -20.96
N ASP A 544 8.39 -8.02 -21.82
CA ASP A 544 9.81 -7.72 -22.07
C ASP A 544 10.01 -6.28 -22.57
N SER A 545 9.09 -5.79 -23.43
CA SER A 545 9.13 -4.40 -23.91
C SER A 545 8.85 -3.39 -22.79
N ASP A 546 7.85 -3.66 -21.94
CA ASP A 546 7.51 -2.80 -20.84
C ASP A 546 8.63 -2.72 -19.79
N PHE A 547 9.33 -3.83 -19.54
CA PHE A 547 10.44 -3.89 -18.59
C PHE A 547 11.66 -3.07 -19.01
N GLU A 548 11.76 -2.68 -20.29
CA GLU A 548 12.83 -1.82 -20.80
C GLU A 548 12.51 -0.32 -20.69
N GLU A 549 11.24 0.04 -20.37
CA GLU A 549 10.81 1.43 -20.25
C GLU A 549 11.41 2.09 -18.99
N GLU A 550 12.07 3.23 -19.17
CA GLU A 550 12.68 3.99 -18.07
C GLU A 550 11.80 5.20 -17.67
N ASP A 551 11.72 5.47 -16.39
CA ASP A 551 11.06 6.66 -15.87
C ASP A 551 11.96 7.93 -15.98
N SER A 552 11.50 9.04 -15.40
CA SER A 552 12.19 10.35 -15.48
C SER A 552 13.56 10.38 -14.78
N VAL A 553 13.89 9.40 -13.95
CA VAL A 553 15.21 9.27 -13.28
C VAL A 553 16.04 8.12 -13.85
N GLY A 554 15.52 7.37 -14.82
CA GLY A 554 16.19 6.29 -15.53
C GLY A 554 16.02 4.91 -14.89
N GLU A 555 14.96 4.72 -14.07
CA GLU A 555 14.68 3.44 -13.42
C GLU A 555 13.55 2.68 -14.13
N THR A 556 13.75 1.37 -14.29
CA THR A 556 12.80 0.47 -14.96
C THR A 556 11.63 0.05 -14.06
N PRO A 557 10.51 -0.47 -14.62
CA PRO A 557 9.41 -1.01 -13.84
C PRO A 557 9.83 -2.08 -12.82
N LEU A 558 10.78 -2.95 -13.17
CA LEU A 558 11.29 -3.98 -12.25
C LEU A 558 12.03 -3.37 -11.04
N THR A 559 12.88 -2.36 -11.26
CA THR A 559 13.53 -1.65 -10.14
C THR A 559 12.50 -0.95 -9.27
N ARG A 560 11.49 -0.31 -9.88
CA ARG A 560 10.44 0.42 -9.16
C ARG A 560 9.50 -0.52 -8.41
N GLU A 561 9.24 -1.72 -8.95
CA GLU A 561 8.53 -2.78 -8.24
C GLU A 561 9.29 -3.20 -6.98
N HIS A 562 10.60 -3.49 -7.08
CA HIS A 562 11.45 -3.77 -5.92
C HIS A 562 11.37 -2.67 -4.85
N MET A 563 11.27 -1.39 -5.25
CA MET A 563 11.11 -0.27 -4.32
C MET A 563 9.74 -0.28 -3.63
N TYR A 564 8.73 -0.89 -4.25
CA TYR A 564 7.36 -1.00 -3.73
C TYR A 564 7.04 -2.35 -3.08
N ASN A 565 8.02 -3.26 -3.02
CA ASN A 565 7.88 -4.58 -2.43
C ASN A 565 8.58 -4.65 -1.06
N PRO A 566 7.85 -4.65 0.07
CA PRO A 566 8.46 -4.79 1.39
C PRO A 566 9.30 -6.07 1.53
N LEU A 567 8.88 -7.20 0.93
CA LEU A 567 9.61 -8.47 1.02
C LEU A 567 10.99 -8.39 0.40
N TYR A 568 11.21 -7.52 -0.60
CA TYR A 568 12.52 -7.25 -1.19
C TYR A 568 13.55 -6.81 -0.13
N PHE A 569 13.14 -6.05 0.88
CA PHE A 569 14.00 -5.56 1.95
C PHE A 569 14.08 -6.50 3.16
N LEU A 570 13.08 -7.40 3.32
CA LEU A 570 12.88 -8.18 4.54
C LEU A 570 13.39 -9.63 4.43
N VAL A 571 13.48 -10.17 3.21
CA VAL A 571 13.76 -11.60 3.01
C VAL A 571 15.22 -11.84 2.64
N ASP A 572 15.90 -12.74 3.37
CA ASP A 572 17.26 -13.18 3.05
C ASP A 572 17.31 -13.84 1.68
N GLY A 573 18.23 -13.42 0.83
CA GLY A 573 18.35 -13.85 -0.55
C GLY A 573 17.84 -12.85 -1.58
N GLN A 574 17.12 -11.82 -1.17
CA GLN A 574 16.82 -10.65 -2.00
C GLN A 574 17.97 -9.64 -1.97
N ASP A 575 18.20 -8.94 -3.08
CA ASP A 575 19.30 -7.97 -3.18
C ASP A 575 19.13 -6.76 -2.23
N GLY A 576 17.89 -6.44 -1.84
CA GLY A 576 17.55 -5.39 -0.87
C GLY A 576 17.69 -5.81 0.59
N TYR A 577 17.92 -7.09 0.88
CA TYR A 577 18.01 -7.58 2.25
C TYR A 577 19.15 -6.91 3.02
N ALA A 578 18.85 -6.42 4.23
CA ALA A 578 19.77 -5.67 5.08
C ALA A 578 20.36 -4.41 4.45
N ALA A 579 19.80 -3.91 3.33
CA ALA A 579 20.20 -2.67 2.67
C ALA A 579 19.32 -1.47 3.06
N SER A 580 18.45 -1.63 4.05
CA SER A 580 17.55 -0.61 4.57
C SER A 580 17.46 -0.65 6.09
N THR A 581 16.93 0.42 6.67
CA THR A 581 16.57 0.51 8.09
C THR A 581 15.09 0.16 8.23
N VAL A 582 14.80 -1.06 8.68
CA VAL A 582 13.43 -1.55 8.87
C VAL A 582 12.85 -1.03 10.19
N ALA A 583 11.64 -0.49 10.15
CA ALA A 583 10.91 -0.01 11.32
C ALA A 583 10.88 -1.08 12.44
N PRO A 584 11.09 -0.71 13.69
CA PRO A 584 11.05 -1.66 14.80
C PRO A 584 9.66 -2.16 15.16
N SER A 585 8.61 -1.35 14.93
CA SER A 585 7.25 -1.65 15.39
C SER A 585 6.25 -1.66 14.22
N TRP A 586 5.40 -2.68 14.17
CA TRP A 586 4.43 -2.88 13.11
C TRP A 586 3.08 -3.26 13.67
N ARG A 587 2.02 -2.70 13.06
CA ARG A 587 0.66 -3.13 13.28
C ARG A 587 0.00 -3.36 11.91
N ILE A 588 -0.41 -4.60 11.67
CA ILE A 588 -0.99 -5.03 10.39
C ILE A 588 -2.37 -5.59 10.67
N ARG A 589 -3.37 -5.05 10.02
CA ARG A 589 -4.77 -5.49 10.11
C ARG A 589 -5.35 -5.71 8.73
N THR A 590 -6.07 -6.78 8.54
CA THR A 590 -6.76 -7.04 7.29
C THR A 590 -8.12 -7.68 7.52
N GLY A 591 -9.13 -7.22 6.81
CA GLY A 591 -10.40 -7.93 6.75
C GLY A 591 -10.20 -9.24 5.99
N ILE A 592 -10.42 -10.38 6.67
CA ILE A 592 -10.08 -11.69 6.09
C ILE A 592 -10.89 -12.03 4.84
N MET A 593 -12.07 -11.38 4.69
CA MET A 593 -12.99 -11.58 3.57
C MET A 593 -12.71 -10.65 2.38
N GLN A 594 -11.67 -9.80 2.44
CA GLN A 594 -11.35 -8.92 1.32
C GLN A 594 -11.04 -9.71 0.04
N GLY A 595 -11.48 -9.18 -1.10
CA GLY A 595 -11.24 -9.76 -2.42
C GLY A 595 -10.13 -9.08 -3.23
N ASP A 596 -9.48 -8.04 -2.69
CA ASP A 596 -8.47 -7.26 -3.43
C ASP A 596 -7.10 -7.91 -3.45
N THR A 597 -6.73 -8.62 -2.35
CA THR A 597 -5.48 -9.37 -2.24
C THR A 597 -5.69 -10.77 -1.66
N ALA A 598 -4.73 -11.63 -1.91
CA ALA A 598 -4.63 -12.92 -1.23
C ALA A 598 -4.34 -12.72 0.27
N THR A 599 -4.89 -13.55 1.14
CA THR A 599 -4.57 -13.54 2.59
C THR A 599 -3.08 -13.75 2.86
N THR A 600 -2.39 -14.37 1.92
CA THR A 600 -0.94 -14.62 1.98
C THR A 600 -0.10 -13.35 1.89
N THR A 601 -0.61 -12.27 1.30
CA THR A 601 0.13 -10.99 1.16
C THR A 601 0.49 -10.43 2.53
N GLU A 602 -0.49 -10.22 3.39
CA GLU A 602 -0.27 -9.67 4.74
C GLU A 602 0.38 -10.69 5.67
N MET A 603 0.06 -11.98 5.52
CA MET A 603 0.67 -13.05 6.29
C MET A 603 2.18 -13.16 5.99
N ASN A 604 2.59 -13.09 4.72
CA ASN A 604 4.01 -13.13 4.35
C ASN A 604 4.77 -11.92 4.89
N LEU A 605 4.16 -10.73 4.84
CA LEU A 605 4.74 -9.52 5.42
C LEU A 605 4.97 -9.69 6.93
N ALA A 606 3.98 -10.19 7.66
CA ALA A 606 4.08 -10.39 9.10
C ALA A 606 5.14 -11.45 9.45
N LEU A 607 5.20 -12.56 8.71
CA LEU A 607 6.20 -13.61 8.90
C LEU A 607 7.63 -13.12 8.63
N ALA A 608 7.84 -12.39 7.52
CA ALA A 608 9.15 -11.83 7.18
C ALA A 608 9.65 -10.83 8.23
N LEU A 609 8.77 -9.98 8.76
CA LEU A 609 9.09 -9.06 9.86
C LEU A 609 9.42 -9.81 11.15
N GLY A 610 8.67 -10.86 11.47
CA GLY A 610 8.93 -11.73 12.62
C GLY A 610 10.30 -12.40 12.55
N MET A 611 10.74 -12.81 11.35
CA MET A 611 12.08 -13.37 11.14
C MET A 611 13.22 -12.37 11.40
N LEU A 612 12.94 -11.07 11.35
CA LEU A 612 13.86 -9.98 11.68
C LEU A 612 13.75 -9.51 13.13
N ASP A 613 13.10 -10.27 14.00
CA ASP A 613 12.85 -9.91 15.41
C ASP A 613 12.16 -8.54 15.55
N LYS A 614 11.31 -8.15 14.58
CA LYS A 614 10.50 -6.93 14.69
C LYS A 614 9.29 -7.17 15.57
N GLU A 615 8.82 -6.12 16.21
CA GLU A 615 7.60 -6.19 16.99
C GLU A 615 6.40 -6.08 16.06
N VAL A 616 5.70 -7.18 15.86
CA VAL A 616 4.61 -7.32 14.88
C VAL A 616 3.31 -7.67 15.60
N ASP A 617 2.32 -6.79 15.48
CA ASP A 617 0.94 -7.00 15.88
C ASP A 617 0.11 -7.25 14.61
N PHE A 618 -0.05 -8.52 14.24
CA PHE A 618 -0.78 -8.96 13.03
C PHE A 618 -2.08 -9.66 13.41
N GLU A 619 -3.19 -9.22 12.84
CA GLU A 619 -4.47 -9.90 12.94
C GLU A 619 -5.27 -9.80 11.65
N THR A 620 -5.96 -10.89 11.32
CA THR A 620 -7.02 -10.93 10.32
C THR A 620 -8.37 -10.80 11.00
N VAL A 621 -9.26 -9.96 10.45
CA VAL A 621 -10.53 -9.62 11.09
C VAL A 621 -11.68 -10.29 10.37
N TRP A 622 -12.33 -11.22 11.06
CA TRP A 622 -13.46 -11.97 10.53
C TRP A 622 -14.68 -11.09 10.30
N GLY A 623 -15.41 -11.36 9.22
CA GLY A 623 -16.62 -10.62 8.87
C GLY A 623 -16.37 -9.27 8.20
N GLN A 624 -15.11 -8.89 7.97
CA GLN A 624 -14.74 -7.64 7.34
C GLN A 624 -14.03 -7.87 5.99
N GLY A 625 -14.31 -6.97 5.06
CA GLY A 625 -13.70 -6.92 3.73
C GLY A 625 -12.52 -5.95 3.67
N HIS A 626 -12.36 -5.26 2.55
CA HIS A 626 -11.29 -4.28 2.30
C HIS A 626 -11.57 -2.96 3.02
N THR A 627 -11.32 -2.90 4.32
CA THR A 627 -11.62 -1.77 5.21
C THR A 627 -10.48 -1.53 6.20
N MET A 628 -10.57 -0.45 6.98
CA MET A 628 -9.73 -0.27 8.17
C MET A 628 -10.20 -1.23 9.27
N ALA A 629 -9.96 -2.53 9.00
CA ALA A 629 -10.48 -3.63 9.79
C ALA A 629 -9.93 -3.63 11.22
N GLU A 630 -10.80 -3.74 12.20
CA GLU A 630 -10.45 -3.86 13.61
C GLU A 630 -11.29 -4.94 14.29
N VAL A 631 -10.68 -5.68 15.21
CA VAL A 631 -11.39 -6.68 16.01
C VAL A 631 -12.38 -6.01 16.97
N THR A 632 -11.96 -4.89 17.57
CA THR A 632 -12.78 -4.06 18.46
C THR A 632 -12.37 -2.61 18.35
N GLY A 633 -13.31 -1.68 18.59
CA GLY A 633 -13.06 -0.25 18.51
C GLY A 633 -13.02 0.25 17.07
N ASP A 634 -12.35 1.36 16.86
CA ASP A 634 -12.14 1.98 15.55
C ASP A 634 -10.65 2.15 15.25
N GLY A 635 -10.31 2.33 13.97
CA GLY A 635 -8.93 2.36 13.51
C GLY A 635 -8.11 3.51 14.09
N GLU A 636 -8.68 4.70 14.19
CA GLU A 636 -7.98 5.89 14.69
C GLU A 636 -7.65 5.77 16.19
N THR A 637 -8.66 5.41 17.01
CA THR A 637 -8.45 5.20 18.44
C THR A 637 -7.41 4.10 18.71
N ASN A 638 -7.49 2.99 17.96
CA ASN A 638 -6.55 1.88 18.11
C ASN A 638 -5.14 2.25 17.64
N PHE A 639 -5.01 3.04 16.58
CA PHE A 639 -3.73 3.56 16.14
C PHE A 639 -3.08 4.45 17.22
N ILE A 640 -3.82 5.43 17.75
CA ILE A 640 -3.33 6.33 18.81
C ILE A 640 -2.90 5.53 20.04
N ALA A 641 -3.69 4.52 20.43
CA ALA A 641 -3.35 3.65 21.56
C ALA A 641 -2.08 2.84 21.30
N TRP A 642 -1.91 2.31 20.08
CA TRP A 642 -0.71 1.59 19.67
C TRP A 642 0.53 2.48 19.65
N VAL A 643 0.45 3.70 19.09
CA VAL A 643 1.55 4.67 19.13
C VAL A 643 1.96 4.97 20.58
N LYS A 644 0.98 5.18 21.46
CA LYS A 644 1.25 5.44 22.89
C LYS A 644 1.99 4.29 23.56
N GLU A 645 1.60 3.06 23.27
CA GLU A 645 2.27 1.88 23.82
C GLU A 645 3.71 1.77 23.32
N ARG A 646 3.95 2.04 22.02
CA ARG A 646 5.29 1.94 21.41
C ARG A 646 6.23 3.07 21.84
N ALA A 647 5.76 4.30 21.87
CA ALA A 647 6.57 5.47 22.23
C ALA A 647 6.96 5.53 23.71
N THR A 648 6.30 4.78 24.58
CA THR A 648 6.59 4.73 26.02
C THR A 648 7.36 3.47 26.43
N ALA A 649 7.59 2.52 25.53
CA ALA A 649 8.33 1.28 25.76
C ALA A 649 9.84 1.50 25.63
#